data_fda914b14677f91c470742079165c3f9
#
_entry.id   fda914b14677f91c470742079165c3f9
#
_cell.length_a   1.000
_cell.length_b   1.000
_cell.length_c   1.000
_cell.angle_alpha   90.00
_cell.angle_beta   90.00
_cell.angle_gamma   90.00
#
_symmetry.space_group_name_H-M   'P 1'
#
loop_
_entity.id
_entity.type
_entity.pdbx_description
1 polymer ?
#
loop_
_entity_poly.entity_id
_entity_poly.type
_entity_poly.pdbx_seq_one_letter_code
_entity_poly.pdbx_strand_id
1 'polypeptide(L)'
;MTPRREPRITLADVRLPLLLVGLPGAGKTTVARLLAAALGVQATDTDAEIRRRARMTIPQIFAREGEESFRDRETRALRAVLGAQAGAQGVVALGGGAVLREENRALLAGRTVIHLSASPSTAAAHVGDGAGRPVVSPGPGADSDAVRAGAGPGAAGAAAVLARMEALHAQRAPLYAQVSTLTVPTDGLTPEQVAALVLVALGAQAPDTARALSAVARPGPADRPRTGAPRRDAAAPVDGGTSAAPVAAVRAGAVPAGARPGPAARARTGPDPSAAGGGRAVPVPPSRPLEPDPSGVLRLGVAGARPYDVVVGHDLSDEIVRGVVGAAGGGAGGVALIHADALADRAGAVRAALTGAGLRVGLVEVPGGEAAKTAAVLESVWGRLGELRLGRDGAVVGLGGGATTDLAGFAAATWLRGVPVVQVPTTLLAMVDAAIGGKTGIDTPAGKNLVGAFHAPAAVVCDLDALAGLPAAELRAGLGEVVKCGFIADPVILDRVLADPADLKRWDAPVLAELVARCAAVKAAVVGVDPAEAGAREILNYGHTCAHAIERVTGYAWRHGEAVAVGCVFAAEVARALGRLDPAVVALHRQALSAAGLPVSFEQGAGRFEELVRAMASDKKVRAGRIRMVLLDDVARPVRGVVPDEAVLRAAHGAVTGSGA
;
A
#
# COMPACT_ATOMS: atom_id res chain seq x y z
N MET A 1 4.73 21.00 -37.50
CA MET A 1 4.94 20.18 -36.30
C MET A 1 3.71 20.37 -35.40
N THR A 2 2.80 19.44 -35.44
CA THR A 2 1.62 19.41 -34.57
C THR A 2 2.06 19.12 -33.16
N PRO A 3 1.64 19.85 -32.12
CA PRO A 3 2.03 19.56 -30.75
C PRO A 3 1.46 18.19 -30.38
N ARG A 4 2.32 17.28 -29.90
CA ARG A 4 1.90 16.00 -29.31
C ARG A 4 0.98 16.32 -28.13
N ARG A 5 -0.29 15.92 -28.23
CA ARG A 5 -1.21 15.94 -27.10
C ARG A 5 -0.65 15.03 -26.01
N GLU A 6 -0.34 15.59 -24.85
CA GLU A 6 0.01 14.83 -23.67
C GLU A 6 -1.17 13.92 -23.28
N PRO A 7 -0.91 12.71 -22.78
CA PRO A 7 -1.98 11.80 -22.36
C PRO A 7 -2.76 12.41 -21.21
N ARG A 8 -4.07 12.64 -21.41
CA ARG A 8 -5.00 13.13 -20.40
C ARG A 8 -5.70 11.95 -19.74
N ILE A 9 -5.76 11.94 -18.41
CA ILE A 9 -6.54 10.96 -17.66
C ILE A 9 -8.02 11.33 -17.76
N THR A 10 -8.85 10.38 -18.16
CA THR A 10 -10.31 10.53 -18.16
C THR A 10 -10.86 9.79 -16.94
N LEU A 11 -11.62 10.52 -16.10
CA LEU A 11 -12.29 9.96 -14.94
C LEU A 11 -13.79 9.81 -15.32
N ALA A 12 -14.30 8.58 -15.37
CA ALA A 12 -15.64 8.29 -15.90
C ALA A 12 -16.78 8.87 -15.05
N ASP A 13 -16.61 9.01 -13.70
CA ASP A 13 -17.69 9.37 -12.77
C ASP A 13 -17.36 10.53 -11.83
N VAL A 14 -16.29 11.28 -12.07
CA VAL A 14 -15.87 12.37 -11.19
C VAL A 14 -16.41 13.70 -11.65
N ARG A 15 -17.21 14.33 -10.78
CA ARG A 15 -17.73 15.68 -11.02
C ARG A 15 -16.69 16.74 -10.62
N LEU A 16 -16.27 17.53 -11.59
CA LEU A 16 -15.46 18.73 -11.33
C LEU A 16 -16.36 19.88 -10.79
N PRO A 17 -15.80 20.78 -9.97
CA PRO A 17 -14.42 20.88 -9.56
C PRO A 17 -14.06 19.87 -8.45
N LEU A 18 -12.78 19.40 -8.43
CA LEU A 18 -12.21 18.71 -7.27
C LEU A 18 -11.77 19.76 -6.24
N LEU A 19 -12.21 19.61 -5.00
CA LEU A 19 -11.96 20.58 -3.93
C LEU A 19 -11.01 19.98 -2.91
N LEU A 20 -9.84 20.58 -2.66
CA LEU A 20 -8.88 20.10 -1.70
C LEU A 20 -8.98 20.88 -0.38
N VAL A 21 -9.20 20.18 0.74
CA VAL A 21 -9.20 20.71 2.11
C VAL A 21 -8.11 20.07 2.96
N GLY A 22 -7.74 20.67 4.07
CA GLY A 22 -6.74 20.17 5.02
C GLY A 22 -5.97 21.28 5.72
N LEU A 23 -5.10 20.90 6.68
CA LEU A 23 -4.30 21.86 7.45
C LEU A 23 -3.41 22.76 6.57
N PRO A 24 -3.02 23.95 7.06
CA PRO A 24 -1.89 24.67 6.49
C PRO A 24 -0.65 23.75 6.45
N GLY A 25 0.08 23.72 5.35
CA GLY A 25 1.22 22.80 5.21
C GLY A 25 0.89 21.39 4.70
N ALA A 26 -0.38 20.99 4.54
CA ALA A 26 -0.78 19.68 4.02
C ALA A 26 -0.53 19.48 2.50
N GLY A 27 0.12 20.39 1.81
CA GLY A 27 0.49 20.22 0.39
C GLY A 27 -0.62 20.54 -0.63
N LYS A 28 -1.78 21.06 -0.22
CA LYS A 28 -2.97 21.28 -1.08
C LYS A 28 -2.68 21.96 -2.40
N THR A 29 -1.96 23.08 -2.40
CA THR A 29 -1.65 23.86 -3.61
C THR A 29 -0.79 23.08 -4.59
N THR A 30 0.22 22.36 -4.10
CA THR A 30 1.12 21.53 -4.92
C THR A 30 0.37 20.35 -5.52
N VAL A 31 -0.39 19.63 -4.70
CA VAL A 31 -1.22 18.50 -5.15
C VAL A 31 -2.30 18.96 -6.15
N ALA A 32 -2.93 20.13 -5.91
CA ALA A 32 -3.91 20.68 -6.86
C ALA A 32 -3.31 20.94 -8.25
N ARG A 33 -2.07 21.45 -8.33
CA ARG A 33 -1.38 21.68 -9.60
C ARG A 33 -1.07 20.38 -10.32
N LEU A 34 -0.60 19.36 -9.59
CA LEU A 34 -0.29 18.03 -10.15
C LEU A 34 -1.55 17.35 -10.69
N LEU A 35 -2.65 17.37 -9.91
CA LEU A 35 -3.94 16.82 -10.33
C LEU A 35 -4.48 17.55 -11.56
N ALA A 36 -4.44 18.88 -11.55
CA ALA A 36 -4.93 19.69 -12.65
C ALA A 36 -4.15 19.43 -13.94
N ALA A 37 -2.82 19.31 -13.85
CA ALA A 37 -1.98 18.99 -14.99
C ALA A 37 -2.27 17.58 -15.52
N ALA A 38 -2.41 16.57 -14.65
CA ALA A 38 -2.73 15.20 -15.04
C ALA A 38 -4.12 15.08 -15.71
N LEU A 39 -5.09 15.86 -15.23
CA LEU A 39 -6.47 15.91 -15.78
C LEU A 39 -6.61 16.84 -16.98
N GLY A 40 -5.60 17.66 -17.30
CA GLY A 40 -5.66 18.66 -18.35
C GLY A 40 -6.64 19.80 -18.07
N VAL A 41 -6.82 20.16 -16.79
CA VAL A 41 -7.69 21.24 -16.29
C VAL A 41 -6.89 22.31 -15.56
N GLN A 42 -7.54 23.38 -15.09
CA GLN A 42 -6.86 24.44 -14.35
C GLN A 42 -6.82 24.15 -12.84
N ALA A 43 -5.73 24.58 -12.18
CA ALA A 43 -5.62 24.62 -10.73
C ALA A 43 -5.91 26.04 -10.23
N THR A 44 -6.73 26.15 -9.19
CA THR A 44 -7.04 27.41 -8.50
C THR A 44 -6.72 27.26 -7.00
N ASP A 45 -6.15 28.31 -6.40
CA ASP A 45 -5.89 28.40 -4.96
C ASP A 45 -6.67 29.59 -4.40
N THR A 46 -7.59 29.36 -3.46
CA THR A 46 -8.45 30.42 -2.91
C THR A 46 -7.67 31.46 -2.14
N ASP A 47 -6.59 31.12 -1.46
CA ASP A 47 -5.71 32.07 -0.76
C ASP A 47 -4.97 32.97 -1.76
N ALA A 48 -4.56 32.42 -2.90
CA ALA A 48 -3.94 33.19 -3.99
C ALA A 48 -4.95 34.14 -4.63
N GLU A 49 -6.18 33.68 -4.83
CA GLU A 49 -7.27 34.49 -5.39
C GLU A 49 -7.67 35.67 -4.48
N ILE A 50 -7.73 35.44 -3.15
CA ILE A 50 -7.96 36.49 -2.16
C ILE A 50 -6.86 37.55 -2.24
N ARG A 51 -5.58 37.12 -2.25
CA ARG A 51 -4.42 38.05 -2.37
C ARG A 51 -4.47 38.88 -3.65
N ARG A 52 -4.81 38.25 -4.78
CA ARG A 52 -4.92 38.91 -6.08
C ARG A 52 -6.01 39.99 -6.06
N ARG A 53 -7.19 39.66 -5.53
CA ARG A 53 -8.32 40.61 -5.46
C ARG A 53 -8.11 41.74 -4.46
N ALA A 54 -7.55 41.40 -3.30
CA ALA A 54 -7.28 42.38 -2.26
C ALA A 54 -6.06 43.27 -2.55
N ARG A 55 -5.16 42.86 -3.44
CA ARG A 55 -3.82 43.47 -3.65
C ARG A 55 -3.03 43.60 -2.35
N MET A 56 -3.25 42.69 -1.41
CA MET A 56 -2.63 42.63 -0.09
C MET A 56 -2.24 41.18 0.21
N THR A 57 -1.21 41.00 1.05
CA THR A 57 -0.89 39.70 1.61
C THR A 57 -1.89 39.30 2.69
N ILE A 58 -2.05 38.01 2.97
CA ILE A 58 -2.97 37.54 4.02
C ILE A 58 -2.64 38.18 5.38
N PRO A 59 -1.36 38.27 5.83
CA PRO A 59 -1.01 39.03 7.05
C PRO A 59 -1.47 40.47 7.04
N GLN A 60 -1.37 41.17 5.91
CA GLN A 60 -1.82 42.55 5.80
C GLN A 60 -3.35 42.67 5.91
N ILE A 61 -4.12 41.71 5.36
CA ILE A 61 -5.56 41.67 5.50
C ILE A 61 -5.93 41.47 6.98
N PHE A 62 -5.31 40.52 7.66
CA PHE A 62 -5.56 40.29 9.09
C PHE A 62 -5.20 41.50 9.94
N ALA A 63 -4.07 42.15 9.67
CA ALA A 63 -3.63 43.33 10.43
C ALA A 63 -4.50 44.57 10.21
N ARG A 64 -5.03 44.77 9.00
CA ARG A 64 -5.81 45.96 8.64
C ARG A 64 -7.31 45.82 8.81
N GLU A 65 -7.83 44.63 8.52
CA GLU A 65 -9.26 44.39 8.41
C GLU A 65 -9.80 43.35 9.41
N GLY A 66 -8.91 42.63 10.08
CA GLY A 66 -9.26 41.58 11.04
C GLY A 66 -9.62 40.23 10.41
N GLU A 67 -9.81 39.23 11.28
CA GLU A 67 -10.09 37.87 10.85
C GLU A 67 -11.45 37.74 10.16
N GLU A 68 -12.47 38.41 10.65
CA GLU A 68 -13.84 38.32 10.11
C GLU A 68 -13.91 38.81 8.65
N SER A 69 -13.26 39.92 8.32
CA SER A 69 -13.15 40.40 6.94
C SER A 69 -12.43 39.41 6.04
N PHE A 70 -11.36 38.73 6.56
CA PHE A 70 -10.71 37.66 5.82
C PHE A 70 -11.66 36.48 5.55
N ARG A 71 -12.48 36.07 6.53
CA ARG A 71 -13.46 34.98 6.36
C ARG A 71 -14.53 35.36 5.34
N ASP A 72 -14.96 36.61 5.29
CA ASP A 72 -15.88 37.09 4.24
C ASP A 72 -15.28 37.00 2.85
N ARG A 73 -13.97 37.31 2.73
CA ARG A 73 -13.25 37.20 1.47
C ARG A 73 -13.07 35.72 1.08
N GLU A 74 -12.82 34.84 2.05
CA GLU A 74 -12.70 33.38 1.85
C GLU A 74 -14.04 32.81 1.31
N THR A 75 -15.18 33.18 1.88
CA THR A 75 -16.51 32.78 1.41
C THR A 75 -16.81 33.32 0.00
N ARG A 76 -16.50 34.60 -0.25
CA ARG A 76 -16.67 35.18 -1.60
C ARG A 76 -15.79 34.51 -2.66
N ALA A 77 -14.54 34.15 -2.31
CA ALA A 77 -13.65 33.44 -3.21
C ALA A 77 -14.20 32.04 -3.52
N LEU A 78 -14.69 31.31 -2.49
CA LEU A 78 -15.28 29.99 -2.65
C LEU A 78 -16.53 30.05 -3.55
N ARG A 79 -17.46 30.98 -3.32
CA ARG A 79 -18.64 31.17 -4.18
C ARG A 79 -18.27 31.50 -5.63
N ALA A 80 -17.25 32.31 -5.84
CA ALA A 80 -16.81 32.69 -7.18
C ALA A 80 -16.21 31.48 -7.94
N VAL A 81 -15.46 30.62 -7.27
CA VAL A 81 -14.88 29.43 -7.88
C VAL A 81 -15.93 28.34 -8.15
N LEU A 82 -16.97 28.27 -7.33
CA LEU A 82 -18.09 27.32 -7.50
C LEU A 82 -19.19 27.79 -8.43
N GLY A 83 -19.21 29.07 -8.81
CA GLY A 83 -20.24 29.68 -9.68
C GLY A 83 -20.16 29.26 -11.14
N ALA A 84 -21.32 29.13 -11.80
CA ALA A 84 -21.49 28.45 -13.09
C ALA A 84 -20.82 29.09 -14.32
N GLN A 85 -20.28 30.31 -14.22
CA GLN A 85 -19.76 31.07 -15.39
C GLN A 85 -18.23 31.07 -15.53
N ALA A 86 -17.48 30.62 -14.53
CA ALA A 86 -16.03 30.65 -14.57
C ALA A 86 -15.46 29.24 -14.45
N GLY A 87 -15.65 28.41 -15.48
CA GLY A 87 -14.88 27.15 -15.58
C GLY A 87 -14.91 26.27 -14.31
N ALA A 88 -16.11 25.92 -13.84
CA ALA A 88 -16.30 24.94 -12.75
C ALA A 88 -15.70 23.53 -13.04
N GLN A 89 -14.66 23.48 -13.84
CA GLN A 89 -14.01 22.25 -14.35
C GLN A 89 -12.53 22.27 -14.02
N GLY A 90 -12.17 22.36 -12.73
CA GLY A 90 -10.79 22.41 -12.33
C GLY A 90 -10.51 21.73 -10.99
N VAL A 91 -9.30 21.89 -10.49
CA VAL A 91 -8.90 21.48 -9.16
C VAL A 91 -8.67 22.71 -8.29
N VAL A 92 -9.31 22.76 -7.13
CA VAL A 92 -9.30 23.94 -6.26
C VAL A 92 -8.68 23.59 -4.90
N ALA A 93 -7.60 24.25 -4.55
CA ALA A 93 -7.04 24.22 -3.19
C ALA A 93 -7.75 25.28 -2.33
N LEU A 94 -8.41 24.86 -1.25
CA LEU A 94 -9.09 25.73 -0.31
C LEU A 94 -8.16 26.17 0.82
N GLY A 95 -8.34 27.41 1.30
CA GLY A 95 -7.70 27.88 2.53
C GLY A 95 -7.98 26.94 3.70
N GLY A 96 -7.01 26.75 4.60
CA GLY A 96 -7.15 25.78 5.71
C GLY A 96 -8.29 26.12 6.69
N GLY A 97 -8.82 27.34 6.67
CA GLY A 97 -9.95 27.80 7.48
C GLY A 97 -11.29 27.80 6.77
N ALA A 98 -11.33 27.46 5.49
CA ALA A 98 -12.56 27.52 4.69
C ALA A 98 -13.72 26.70 5.26
N VAL A 99 -13.44 25.62 6.00
CA VAL A 99 -14.44 24.76 6.63
C VAL A 99 -15.03 25.32 7.94
N LEU A 100 -14.48 26.41 8.49
CA LEU A 100 -14.93 26.94 9.78
C LEU A 100 -16.35 27.50 9.73
N ARG A 101 -16.71 28.17 8.65
CA ARG A 101 -18.05 28.72 8.48
C ARG A 101 -19.05 27.69 7.97
N GLU A 102 -20.22 27.62 8.58
CA GLU A 102 -21.28 26.69 8.18
C GLU A 102 -21.74 26.91 6.75
N GLU A 103 -21.87 28.19 6.31
CA GLU A 103 -22.24 28.53 4.93
C GLU A 103 -21.24 27.97 3.90
N ASN A 104 -19.96 27.94 4.23
CA ASN A 104 -18.94 27.32 3.36
C ASN A 104 -19.09 25.80 3.32
N ARG A 105 -19.38 25.16 4.45
CA ARG A 105 -19.64 23.70 4.48
C ARG A 105 -20.89 23.35 3.67
N ALA A 106 -21.95 24.19 3.74
CA ALA A 106 -23.13 24.02 2.89
C ALA A 106 -22.81 24.16 1.39
N LEU A 107 -21.91 25.06 1.00
CA LEU A 107 -21.43 25.17 -0.39
C LEU A 107 -20.62 23.97 -0.85
N LEU A 108 -19.97 23.25 0.06
CA LEU A 108 -19.18 22.04 -0.25
C LEU A 108 -20.04 20.77 -0.31
N ALA A 109 -21.23 20.76 0.27
CA ALA A 109 -22.13 19.62 0.31
C ALA A 109 -22.48 19.10 -1.10
N GLY A 110 -22.43 17.78 -1.29
CA GLY A 110 -22.73 17.12 -2.57
C GLY A 110 -21.66 17.30 -3.67
N ARG A 111 -20.49 17.82 -3.34
CA ARG A 111 -19.33 17.98 -4.24
C ARG A 111 -18.22 17.00 -3.92
N THR A 112 -17.29 16.80 -4.85
CA THR A 112 -16.11 15.98 -4.62
C THR A 112 -15.07 16.76 -3.81
N VAL A 113 -15.06 16.53 -2.50
CA VAL A 113 -14.15 17.19 -1.55
C VAL A 113 -13.11 16.19 -1.05
N ILE A 114 -11.85 16.49 -1.26
CA ILE A 114 -10.71 15.64 -0.91
C ILE A 114 -9.99 16.26 0.28
N HIS A 115 -9.97 15.56 1.40
CA HIS A 115 -9.22 15.96 2.58
C HIS A 115 -7.79 15.42 2.49
N LEU A 116 -6.81 16.30 2.37
CA LEU A 116 -5.39 15.96 2.52
C LEU A 116 -5.04 15.95 4.02
N SER A 117 -4.96 14.75 4.59
CA SER A 117 -4.77 14.54 6.03
C SER A 117 -3.28 14.47 6.37
N ALA A 118 -2.72 15.60 6.81
CA ALA A 118 -1.38 15.72 7.38
C ALA A 118 -1.45 15.64 8.90
N SER A 119 -0.48 14.96 9.54
CA SER A 119 -0.27 15.10 10.98
C SER A 119 0.16 16.52 11.35
N PRO A 120 -0.12 17.00 12.57
CA PRO A 120 0.36 18.31 13.02
C PRO A 120 1.88 18.48 12.87
N SER A 121 2.67 17.43 13.13
CA SER A 121 4.13 17.43 12.97
C SER A 121 4.58 17.59 11.53
N THR A 122 3.99 16.85 10.59
CA THR A 122 4.28 17.00 9.15
C THR A 122 3.86 18.38 8.64
N ALA A 123 2.68 18.84 9.03
CA ALA A 123 2.18 20.16 8.65
C ALA A 123 3.07 21.29 9.20
N ALA A 124 3.54 21.19 10.45
CA ALA A 124 4.48 22.15 11.07
C ALA A 124 5.84 22.17 10.35
N ALA A 125 6.38 20.98 10.01
CA ALA A 125 7.66 20.89 9.28
C ALA A 125 7.60 21.57 7.90
N HIS A 126 6.47 21.47 7.19
CA HIS A 126 6.27 22.10 5.89
C HIS A 126 5.98 23.61 5.98
N VAL A 127 5.53 24.10 7.12
CA VAL A 127 5.26 25.53 7.34
C VAL A 127 6.51 26.27 7.80
N GLY A 128 7.48 25.57 8.42
CA GLY A 128 8.72 26.16 8.96
C GLY A 128 8.43 27.06 10.16
N ASP A 129 9.00 28.26 10.16
CA ASP A 129 8.82 29.29 11.22
C ASP A 129 7.43 29.96 11.23
N GLY A 130 6.54 29.59 10.30
CA GLY A 130 5.21 30.19 10.18
C GLY A 130 5.19 31.60 9.57
N ALA A 131 6.32 32.12 9.11
CA ALA A 131 6.43 33.44 8.51
C ALA A 131 5.44 33.60 7.35
N GLY A 132 4.66 34.68 7.37
CA GLY A 132 3.64 34.96 6.35
C GLY A 132 2.29 34.23 6.53
N ARG A 133 2.06 33.52 7.63
CA ARG A 133 0.78 32.84 7.96
C ARG A 133 0.28 33.23 9.35
N PRO A 134 -0.55 34.30 9.48
CA PRO A 134 -0.99 34.85 10.77
C PRO A 134 -1.65 33.84 11.71
N VAL A 135 -2.32 32.83 11.15
CA VAL A 135 -3.04 31.79 11.92
C VAL A 135 -2.07 30.76 12.55
N VAL A 136 -0.82 30.70 12.06
CA VAL A 136 0.20 29.75 12.49
C VAL A 136 1.36 30.41 13.22
N SER A 137 1.61 31.70 12.96
CA SER A 137 2.67 32.47 13.63
C SER A 137 2.47 32.51 15.14
N PRO A 138 3.53 32.31 15.96
CA PRO A 138 3.47 32.55 17.40
C PRO A 138 3.01 33.98 17.67
N GLY A 139 2.05 34.17 18.59
CA GLY A 139 1.62 35.49 19.02
C GLY A 139 2.73 36.27 19.70
N PRO A 140 2.68 37.61 19.74
CA PRO A 140 3.66 38.43 20.48
C PRO A 140 3.59 38.03 21.96
N GLY A 141 4.65 37.39 22.47
CA GLY A 141 4.76 36.91 23.87
C GLY A 141 5.19 35.42 24.00
N ALA A 142 5.03 34.61 22.96
CA ALA A 142 5.38 33.17 23.04
C ALA A 142 6.90 32.92 23.19
N ASP A 143 7.75 33.85 22.76
CA ASP A 143 9.21 33.73 22.90
C ASP A 143 9.72 33.96 24.33
N SER A 144 8.94 34.65 25.18
CA SER A 144 9.38 34.95 26.56
C SER A 144 9.24 33.78 27.52
N ASP A 145 8.28 32.89 27.32
CA ASP A 145 8.04 31.74 28.21
C ASP A 145 8.95 30.55 27.85
N ALA A 146 9.28 30.40 26.56
CA ALA A 146 10.16 29.32 26.09
C ALA A 146 11.64 29.59 26.40
N VAL A 147 12.08 30.86 26.40
CA VAL A 147 13.43 31.27 26.81
C VAL A 147 13.60 31.04 28.32
N ARG A 148 12.52 31.18 29.14
CA ARG A 148 12.56 30.86 30.59
C ARG A 148 12.70 29.35 30.85
N ALA A 149 12.33 28.50 29.88
CA ALA A 149 12.44 27.03 30.00
C ALA A 149 13.78 26.46 29.47
N GLY A 150 14.74 27.29 29.06
CA GLY A 150 16.10 26.88 28.69
C GLY A 150 16.24 26.32 27.27
N ALA A 151 15.25 26.48 26.39
CA ALA A 151 15.34 26.10 24.99
C ALA A 151 15.99 27.22 24.15
N GLY A 152 16.88 26.85 23.23
CA GLY A 152 17.48 27.82 22.30
C GLY A 152 16.41 28.44 21.37
N PRO A 153 16.62 29.68 20.86
CA PRO A 153 15.58 30.46 20.16
C PRO A 153 14.97 29.80 18.95
N GLY A 154 15.67 28.92 18.25
CA GLY A 154 15.13 28.16 17.12
C GLY A 154 14.23 26.96 17.50
N ALA A 155 14.55 26.27 18.60
CA ALA A 155 13.78 25.12 19.10
C ALA A 155 12.46 25.57 19.76
N ALA A 156 12.46 26.71 20.41
CA ALA A 156 11.28 27.32 21.01
C ALA A 156 10.23 27.72 19.95
N GLY A 157 10.65 28.29 18.83
CA GLY A 157 9.78 28.63 17.71
C GLY A 157 9.13 27.42 17.07
N ALA A 158 9.89 26.34 16.84
CA ALA A 158 9.36 25.09 16.26
C ALA A 158 8.33 24.40 17.18
N ALA A 159 8.57 24.39 18.49
CA ALA A 159 7.62 23.83 19.46
C ALA A 159 6.30 24.63 19.51
N ALA A 160 6.37 25.96 19.44
CA ALA A 160 5.19 26.83 19.41
C ALA A 160 4.37 26.64 18.13
N VAL A 161 5.02 26.49 16.97
CA VAL A 161 4.34 26.17 15.71
C VAL A 161 3.66 24.80 15.77
N LEU A 162 4.33 23.77 16.33
CA LEU A 162 3.75 22.43 16.49
C LEU A 162 2.52 22.47 17.40
N ALA A 163 2.60 23.09 18.57
CA ALA A 163 1.47 23.22 19.49
C ALA A 163 0.29 23.94 18.84
N ARG A 164 0.57 24.98 18.04
CA ARG A 164 -0.47 25.68 17.28
C ARG A 164 -1.11 24.78 16.21
N MET A 165 -0.33 23.97 15.51
CA MET A 165 -0.85 23.01 14.52
C MET A 165 -1.70 21.92 15.17
N GLU A 166 -1.33 21.45 16.36
CA GLU A 166 -2.14 20.51 17.15
C GLU A 166 -3.51 21.10 17.52
N ALA A 167 -3.52 22.34 18.00
CA ALA A 167 -4.76 23.06 18.31
C ALA A 167 -5.64 23.26 17.07
N LEU A 168 -5.06 23.67 15.94
CA LEU A 168 -5.77 23.80 14.66
C LEU A 168 -6.29 22.45 14.16
N HIS A 169 -5.54 21.38 14.33
CA HIS A 169 -5.97 20.03 13.97
C HIS A 169 -7.15 19.59 14.82
N ALA A 170 -7.07 19.72 16.14
CA ALA A 170 -8.16 19.36 17.05
C ALA A 170 -9.46 20.09 16.72
N GLN A 171 -9.38 21.41 16.42
CA GLN A 171 -10.53 22.24 16.05
C GLN A 171 -11.14 21.84 14.71
N ARG A 172 -10.31 21.51 13.68
CA ARG A 172 -10.74 21.42 12.28
C ARG A 172 -10.92 20.01 11.77
N ALA A 173 -10.32 19.00 12.40
CA ALA A 173 -10.44 17.61 11.98
C ALA A 173 -11.89 17.12 11.84
N PRO A 174 -12.80 17.40 12.80
CA PRO A 174 -14.20 17.00 12.63
C PRO A 174 -14.90 17.74 11.48
N LEU A 175 -14.53 19.00 11.22
CA LEU A 175 -15.10 19.78 10.12
C LEU A 175 -14.58 19.30 8.76
N TYR A 176 -13.31 18.91 8.65
CA TYR A 176 -12.79 18.25 7.44
C TYR A 176 -13.49 16.93 7.19
N ALA A 177 -13.69 16.10 8.22
CA ALA A 177 -14.42 14.84 8.11
C ALA A 177 -15.88 15.04 7.66
N GLN A 178 -16.54 16.09 8.13
CA GLN A 178 -17.92 16.42 7.78
C GLN A 178 -18.10 16.72 6.28
N VAL A 179 -17.14 17.41 5.64
CA VAL A 179 -17.27 17.88 4.25
C VAL A 179 -16.60 16.98 3.23
N SER A 180 -15.67 16.12 3.63
CA SER A 180 -14.86 15.33 2.70
C SER A 180 -15.60 14.09 2.20
N THR A 181 -15.55 13.86 0.89
CA THR A 181 -15.97 12.62 0.23
C THR A 181 -14.83 11.59 0.17
N LEU A 182 -13.59 12.07 0.26
CA LEU A 182 -12.38 11.27 0.23
C LEU A 182 -11.35 11.87 1.18
N THR A 183 -10.67 11.03 1.98
CA THR A 183 -9.52 11.45 2.81
C THR A 183 -8.27 10.71 2.37
N VAL A 184 -7.20 11.46 2.05
CA VAL A 184 -5.91 10.93 1.60
C VAL A 184 -4.83 11.35 2.61
N PRO A 185 -4.09 10.41 3.21
CA PRO A 185 -2.96 10.73 4.09
C PRO A 185 -1.82 11.35 3.28
N THR A 186 -1.11 12.30 3.88
CA THR A 186 0.03 12.97 3.23
C THR A 186 1.37 12.74 3.95
N ASP A 187 1.35 12.18 5.15
CA ASP A 187 2.55 11.96 5.96
C ASP A 187 3.49 10.95 5.30
N GLY A 188 4.74 11.34 5.13
CA GLY A 188 5.77 10.50 4.50
C GLY A 188 5.63 10.32 2.98
N LEU A 189 4.68 11.01 2.35
CA LEU A 189 4.44 10.92 0.91
C LEU A 189 4.91 12.18 0.18
N THR A 190 5.44 12.00 -1.05
CA THR A 190 5.70 13.14 -1.94
C THR A 190 4.40 13.70 -2.52
N PRO A 191 4.35 14.96 -2.95
CA PRO A 191 3.16 15.53 -3.58
C PRO A 191 2.66 14.72 -4.80
N GLU A 192 3.56 14.11 -5.56
CA GLU A 192 3.26 13.24 -6.70
C GLU A 192 2.58 11.94 -6.24
N GLN A 193 3.06 11.34 -5.15
CA GLN A 193 2.43 10.16 -4.57
C GLN A 193 1.03 10.46 -4.04
N VAL A 194 0.86 11.61 -3.37
CA VAL A 194 -0.47 12.06 -2.91
C VAL A 194 -1.41 12.29 -4.09
N ALA A 195 -0.94 12.94 -5.16
CA ALA A 195 -1.74 13.14 -6.37
C ALA A 195 -2.11 11.82 -7.04
N ALA A 196 -1.18 10.85 -7.11
CA ALA A 196 -1.44 9.51 -7.62
C ALA A 196 -2.53 8.79 -6.81
N LEU A 197 -2.45 8.86 -5.48
CA LEU A 197 -3.46 8.27 -4.59
C LEU A 197 -4.85 8.88 -4.81
N VAL A 198 -4.92 10.19 -4.95
CA VAL A 198 -6.18 10.89 -5.25
C VAL A 198 -6.76 10.40 -6.58
N LEU A 199 -5.95 10.33 -7.64
CA LEU A 199 -6.42 9.90 -8.97
C LEU A 199 -6.88 8.45 -8.97
N VAL A 200 -6.14 7.55 -8.32
CA VAL A 200 -6.53 6.14 -8.17
C VAL A 200 -7.82 6.00 -7.37
N ALA A 201 -7.95 6.71 -6.26
CA ALA A 201 -9.17 6.70 -5.44
C ALA A 201 -10.39 7.28 -6.18
N LEU A 202 -10.17 8.12 -7.20
CA LEU A 202 -11.19 8.65 -8.09
C LEU A 202 -11.43 7.79 -9.34
N GLY A 203 -10.85 6.59 -9.44
CA GLY A 203 -11.07 5.62 -10.51
C GLY A 203 -10.12 5.71 -11.71
N ALA A 204 -9.04 6.51 -11.63
CA ALA A 204 -8.02 6.53 -12.67
C ALA A 204 -7.19 5.25 -12.68
N GLN A 205 -6.78 4.77 -13.86
CA GLN A 205 -5.88 3.62 -13.95
C GLN A 205 -4.46 3.97 -13.50
N ALA A 206 -3.82 3.11 -12.69
CA ALA A 206 -2.53 3.40 -12.09
C ALA A 206 -1.38 3.62 -13.11
N PRO A 207 -1.28 2.89 -14.24
CA PRO A 207 -0.24 3.13 -15.26
C PRO A 207 -0.36 4.51 -15.90
N ASP A 208 -1.59 4.95 -16.21
CA ASP A 208 -1.85 6.26 -16.82
C ASP A 208 -1.56 7.39 -15.84
N THR A 209 -1.87 7.17 -14.55
CA THR A 209 -1.60 8.10 -13.46
C THR A 209 -0.09 8.32 -13.28
N ALA A 210 0.70 7.26 -13.20
CA ALA A 210 2.15 7.34 -13.05
C ALA A 210 2.81 8.03 -14.27
N ARG A 211 2.36 7.70 -15.48
CA ARG A 211 2.87 8.29 -16.72
C ARG A 211 2.54 9.78 -16.86
N ALA A 212 1.30 10.16 -16.53
CA ALA A 212 0.86 11.56 -16.57
C ALA A 212 1.59 12.40 -15.53
N LEU A 213 1.75 11.92 -14.30
CA LEU A 213 2.46 12.63 -13.23
C LEU A 213 3.97 12.73 -13.49
N SER A 214 4.60 11.70 -14.06
CA SER A 214 6.00 11.74 -14.47
C SER A 214 6.26 12.74 -15.60
N ALA A 215 5.31 12.94 -16.50
CA ALA A 215 5.41 13.94 -17.58
C ALA A 215 5.33 15.38 -17.01
N VAL A 216 4.54 15.58 -15.95
CA VAL A 216 4.34 16.88 -15.27
C VAL A 216 5.52 17.23 -14.35
N ALA A 217 6.18 16.25 -13.72
CA ALA A 217 7.31 16.45 -12.81
C ALA A 217 8.62 16.85 -13.52
N ARG A 218 8.70 16.78 -14.86
CA ARG A 218 9.86 17.28 -15.62
C ARG A 218 9.80 18.80 -15.70
N PRO A 219 10.80 19.54 -15.19
CA PRO A 219 10.81 21.00 -15.33
C PRO A 219 10.84 21.35 -16.81
N GLY A 220 9.86 22.13 -17.25
CA GLY A 220 9.82 22.71 -18.58
C GLY A 220 11.03 23.64 -18.82
N PRO A 221 11.42 23.93 -20.08
CA PRO A 221 12.61 24.71 -20.42
C PRO A 221 12.59 26.18 -19.94
N ALA A 222 11.53 26.64 -19.26
CA ALA A 222 11.36 28.03 -18.83
C ALA A 222 11.84 28.35 -17.41
N ASP A 223 12.15 27.36 -16.55
CA ASP A 223 12.46 27.60 -15.12
C ASP A 223 13.93 27.31 -14.72
N ARG A 224 14.87 27.44 -15.64
CA ARG A 224 16.29 27.38 -15.29
C ARG A 224 16.83 28.79 -15.03
N PRO A 225 17.51 29.04 -13.87
CA PRO A 225 18.23 30.29 -13.68
C PRO A 225 19.37 30.40 -14.69
N ARG A 226 19.44 31.54 -15.35
CA ARG A 226 20.52 31.87 -16.31
C ARG A 226 21.82 32.04 -15.56
N THR A 227 22.68 31.01 -15.59
CA THR A 227 24.11 31.17 -15.34
C THR A 227 24.85 31.04 -16.67
N GLY A 228 25.49 32.11 -17.08
CA GLY A 228 26.24 32.15 -18.32
C GLY A 228 27.63 31.56 -18.18
N ALA A 229 28.06 30.82 -19.22
CA ALA A 229 29.43 30.67 -19.73
C ALA A 229 29.46 29.63 -20.88
N PRO A 230 30.51 29.52 -21.73
CA PRO A 230 30.29 29.74 -23.16
C PRO A 230 30.33 28.46 -24.05
N ARG A 231 29.87 28.64 -25.25
CA ARG A 231 29.76 27.67 -26.37
C ARG A 231 31.10 26.99 -26.72
N ARG A 232 31.02 25.69 -27.08
CA ARG A 232 31.87 25.09 -28.14
C ARG A 232 31.01 24.23 -29.06
N ASP A 233 31.37 24.30 -30.35
CA ASP A 233 30.63 23.91 -31.53
C ASP A 233 30.69 22.40 -31.89
N ALA A 234 29.66 22.03 -32.62
CA ALA A 234 29.60 21.11 -33.78
C ALA A 234 29.67 19.59 -33.58
N ALA A 235 28.66 18.88 -34.00
CA ALA A 235 28.51 18.22 -35.30
C ALA A 235 27.15 17.55 -35.43
N ALA A 236 26.57 17.63 -36.64
CA ALA A 236 25.23 17.17 -36.99
C ALA A 236 25.27 15.76 -37.69
N PRO A 237 24.14 15.26 -38.19
CA PRO A 237 23.63 13.90 -37.96
C PRO A 237 23.68 13.01 -39.23
N VAL A 238 23.28 11.75 -39.08
CA VAL A 238 22.89 10.91 -40.25
C VAL A 238 21.59 10.16 -39.99
N ASP A 239 20.69 10.26 -40.95
CA ASP A 239 19.38 9.65 -41.10
C ASP A 239 19.40 8.12 -41.26
N GLY A 240 18.27 7.49 -40.93
CA GLY A 240 17.97 6.12 -41.29
C GLY A 240 16.55 5.72 -40.92
N GLY A 241 15.58 6.02 -41.84
CA GLY A 241 14.20 5.62 -41.66
C GLY A 241 13.92 4.20 -42.13
N THR A 242 12.89 3.60 -41.57
CA THR A 242 11.97 2.67 -42.28
C THR A 242 10.60 2.58 -41.65
N SER A 243 9.64 2.62 -42.52
CA SER A 243 8.19 2.56 -42.45
C SER A 243 7.64 1.19 -42.09
N ALA A 244 6.52 1.14 -41.37
CA ALA A 244 5.45 0.14 -41.56
C ALA A 244 4.11 0.65 -41.04
N ALA A 245 3.08 0.51 -41.85
CA ALA A 245 1.72 0.97 -41.70
C ALA A 245 0.79 -0.10 -41.03
N PRO A 246 -0.48 0.24 -40.70
CA PRO A 246 -1.30 -0.42 -39.68
C PRO A 246 -2.21 -1.52 -40.23
N VAL A 247 -2.64 -2.46 -39.39
CA VAL A 247 -3.69 -3.45 -39.69
C VAL A 247 -4.90 -3.20 -38.79
N ALA A 248 -6.06 -3.34 -39.41
CA ALA A 248 -7.37 -2.94 -38.97
C ALA A 248 -8.01 -3.84 -37.89
N ALA A 249 -8.93 -3.23 -37.13
CA ALA A 249 -9.78 -3.83 -36.11
C ALA A 249 -10.90 -4.72 -36.70
N VAL A 250 -11.20 -5.84 -36.04
CA VAL A 250 -12.41 -6.62 -36.23
C VAL A 250 -13.23 -6.62 -34.93
N ARG A 251 -14.49 -6.20 -35.04
CA ARG A 251 -15.51 -6.21 -33.99
C ARG A 251 -16.03 -7.63 -33.77
N ALA A 252 -16.20 -8.03 -32.52
CA ALA A 252 -17.06 -9.16 -32.16
C ALA A 252 -18.13 -8.72 -31.14
N GLY A 253 -19.34 -9.23 -31.37
CA GLY A 253 -20.58 -8.73 -30.82
C GLY A 253 -20.89 -9.17 -29.37
N ALA A 254 -21.79 -8.43 -28.76
CA ALA A 254 -22.29 -8.60 -27.40
C ALA A 254 -23.38 -9.68 -27.32
N VAL A 255 -23.38 -10.46 -26.24
CA VAL A 255 -24.48 -11.31 -25.77
C VAL A 255 -24.92 -10.79 -24.39
N PRO A 256 -26.23 -10.60 -24.11
CA PRO A 256 -26.70 -9.99 -22.88
C PRO A 256 -26.76 -10.99 -21.72
N ALA A 257 -26.17 -10.67 -20.58
CA ALA A 257 -26.29 -11.42 -19.33
C ALA A 257 -27.49 -10.93 -18.51
N GLY A 258 -28.31 -11.87 -18.03
CA GLY A 258 -29.50 -11.63 -17.25
C GLY A 258 -29.24 -11.02 -15.88
N ALA A 259 -30.15 -10.13 -15.48
CA ALA A 259 -30.16 -9.44 -14.21
C ALA A 259 -30.38 -10.40 -13.02
N ARG A 260 -29.53 -10.29 -11.99
CA ARG A 260 -29.80 -10.83 -10.65
C ARG A 260 -30.07 -9.64 -9.68
N PRO A 261 -31.02 -9.81 -8.73
CA PRO A 261 -31.38 -8.72 -7.84
C PRO A 261 -30.28 -8.47 -6.80
N GLY A 262 -29.87 -7.20 -6.66
CA GLY A 262 -28.95 -6.74 -5.63
C GLY A 262 -29.60 -6.75 -4.23
N PRO A 263 -28.82 -6.90 -3.15
CA PRO A 263 -29.35 -6.85 -1.81
C PRO A 263 -29.78 -5.42 -1.45
N ALA A 264 -31.04 -5.29 -1.02
CA ALA A 264 -31.62 -4.04 -0.57
C ALA A 264 -30.87 -3.50 0.65
N ALA A 265 -30.41 -2.25 0.55
CA ALA A 265 -29.87 -1.48 1.66
C ALA A 265 -30.96 -1.24 2.72
N ARG A 266 -30.94 -2.00 3.81
CA ARG A 266 -31.71 -1.68 5.01
C ARG A 266 -30.96 -0.61 5.82
N ALA A 267 -31.57 0.53 6.01
CA ALA A 267 -31.10 1.55 6.95
C ALA A 267 -31.01 0.96 8.36
N ARG A 268 -29.82 0.91 8.92
CA ARG A 268 -29.56 0.49 10.30
C ARG A 268 -29.60 1.72 11.22
N THR A 269 -30.58 1.78 12.12
CA THR A 269 -30.54 2.58 13.34
C THR A 269 -29.87 1.72 14.44
N GLY A 270 -28.54 1.75 14.50
CA GLY A 270 -27.74 1.14 15.57
C GLY A 270 -26.89 2.21 16.25
N PRO A 271 -26.37 1.97 17.46
CA PRO A 271 -25.51 2.94 18.15
C PRO A 271 -24.27 3.25 17.31
N ASP A 272 -23.80 4.49 17.39
CA ASP A 272 -22.65 5.04 16.68
C ASP A 272 -21.40 4.13 16.83
N PRO A 273 -20.87 3.54 15.77
CA PRO A 273 -19.71 2.63 15.85
C PRO A 273 -18.42 3.35 16.25
N SER A 274 -18.40 4.68 16.31
CA SER A 274 -17.22 5.45 16.74
C SER A 274 -16.95 5.34 18.26
N ALA A 275 -17.92 4.89 19.05
CA ALA A 275 -17.79 4.72 20.50
C ALA A 275 -17.10 3.40 20.92
N ALA A 276 -17.00 2.40 20.03
CA ALA A 276 -16.42 1.10 20.32
C ALA A 276 -14.97 0.96 19.82
N GLY A 277 -14.01 1.24 20.68
CA GLY A 277 -12.61 0.82 20.53
C GLY A 277 -11.73 1.55 19.52
N GLY A 278 -12.17 2.65 18.94
CA GLY A 278 -11.42 3.55 18.03
C GLY A 278 -10.60 2.81 16.95
N GLY A 279 -11.02 2.79 15.70
CA GLY A 279 -10.27 2.21 14.59
C GLY A 279 -10.24 3.15 13.38
N ARG A 280 -9.30 2.93 12.47
CA ARG A 280 -9.13 3.75 11.26
C ARG A 280 -9.42 2.91 10.02
N ALA A 281 -10.47 3.24 9.27
CA ALA A 281 -10.77 2.61 7.99
C ALA A 281 -9.58 2.78 7.02
N VAL A 282 -9.29 1.75 6.25
CA VAL A 282 -8.24 1.77 5.23
C VAL A 282 -8.88 1.58 3.86
N PRO A 283 -8.72 2.52 2.92
CA PRO A 283 -9.18 2.33 1.56
C PRO A 283 -8.46 1.14 0.93
N VAL A 284 -9.22 0.22 0.37
CA VAL A 284 -8.72 -0.94 -0.36
C VAL A 284 -8.90 -0.66 -1.85
N PRO A 285 -7.89 -0.87 -2.69
CA PRO A 285 -8.05 -0.74 -4.13
C PRO A 285 -9.10 -1.73 -4.64
N PRO A 286 -9.99 -1.32 -5.57
CA PRO A 286 -10.99 -2.23 -6.13
C PRO A 286 -10.32 -3.38 -6.88
N SER A 287 -10.96 -4.56 -6.82
CA SER A 287 -10.58 -5.73 -7.62
C SER A 287 -10.59 -5.38 -9.11
N ARG A 288 -9.49 -5.65 -9.80
CA ARG A 288 -9.40 -5.44 -11.25
C ARG A 288 -9.65 -6.74 -11.98
N PRO A 289 -10.26 -6.70 -13.19
CA PRO A 289 -10.18 -7.83 -14.10
C PRO A 289 -8.72 -8.20 -14.34
N LEU A 290 -8.42 -9.48 -14.27
CA LEU A 290 -7.10 -10.01 -14.60
C LEU A 290 -7.19 -10.59 -16.00
N GLU A 291 -6.49 -10.00 -16.94
CA GLU A 291 -6.44 -10.47 -18.32
C GLU A 291 -5.04 -11.07 -18.56
N PRO A 292 -4.96 -12.39 -18.77
CA PRO A 292 -3.71 -13.01 -19.19
C PRO A 292 -3.34 -12.54 -20.60
N ASP A 293 -2.05 -12.50 -20.89
CA ASP A 293 -1.56 -12.29 -22.24
C ASP A 293 -1.89 -13.51 -23.14
N PRO A 294 -1.64 -13.46 -24.46
CA PRO A 294 -1.94 -14.57 -25.37
C PRO A 294 -1.24 -15.90 -25.02
N SER A 295 -0.20 -15.87 -24.18
CA SER A 295 0.47 -17.07 -23.66
C SER A 295 -0.13 -17.59 -22.35
N GLY A 296 -1.17 -16.96 -21.83
CA GLY A 296 -1.78 -17.32 -20.55
C GLY A 296 -1.06 -16.75 -19.32
N VAL A 297 -0.06 -15.91 -19.52
CA VAL A 297 0.75 -15.31 -18.44
C VAL A 297 0.11 -14.02 -17.94
N LEU A 298 -0.04 -13.91 -16.64
CA LEU A 298 -0.52 -12.70 -15.95
C LEU A 298 0.65 -11.86 -15.46
N ARG A 299 0.65 -10.56 -15.79
CA ARG A 299 1.68 -9.60 -15.35
C ARG A 299 1.06 -8.49 -14.51
N LEU A 300 1.65 -8.28 -13.34
CA LEU A 300 1.17 -7.34 -12.33
C LEU A 300 2.30 -6.40 -11.93
N GLY A 301 2.20 -5.13 -12.29
CA GLY A 301 3.18 -4.12 -11.88
C GLY A 301 3.02 -3.74 -10.41
N VAL A 302 4.09 -3.79 -9.65
CA VAL A 302 4.19 -3.25 -8.29
C VAL A 302 4.82 -1.87 -8.36
N ALA A 303 4.04 -0.84 -8.00
CA ALA A 303 4.51 0.54 -7.98
C ALA A 303 5.45 0.79 -6.79
N GLY A 304 6.29 1.83 -6.89
CA GLY A 304 7.18 2.24 -5.81
C GLY A 304 8.44 2.92 -6.33
N ALA A 305 9.37 3.20 -5.43
CA ALA A 305 10.67 3.80 -5.78
C ALA A 305 11.51 2.92 -6.72
N ARG A 306 11.33 1.61 -6.62
CA ARG A 306 11.87 0.60 -7.55
C ARG A 306 10.69 -0.26 -8.00
N PRO A 307 10.00 0.12 -9.08
CA PRO A 307 8.89 -0.67 -9.60
C PRO A 307 9.40 -2.00 -10.17
N TYR A 308 8.60 -3.04 -10.06
CA TYR A 308 8.91 -4.37 -10.58
C TYR A 308 7.63 -5.11 -10.97
N ASP A 309 7.78 -6.19 -11.73
CA ASP A 309 6.66 -7.02 -12.14
C ASP A 309 6.56 -8.29 -11.30
N VAL A 310 5.32 -8.71 -11.01
CA VAL A 310 4.97 -10.06 -10.56
C VAL A 310 4.36 -10.78 -11.75
N VAL A 311 4.94 -11.90 -12.12
CA VAL A 311 4.51 -12.73 -13.24
C VAL A 311 3.94 -14.03 -12.70
N VAL A 312 2.74 -14.42 -13.16
CA VAL A 312 2.03 -15.62 -12.70
C VAL A 312 1.61 -16.46 -13.92
N GLY A 313 1.91 -17.74 -13.91
CA GLY A 313 1.56 -18.64 -15.00
C GLY A 313 2.21 -20.01 -14.86
N HIS A 314 2.19 -20.77 -15.94
CA HIS A 314 2.85 -22.07 -16.10
C HIS A 314 4.02 -21.96 -17.05
N ASP A 315 5.01 -22.83 -16.92
CA ASP A 315 6.20 -22.91 -17.79
C ASP A 315 6.92 -21.55 -17.94
N LEU A 316 7.24 -20.92 -16.80
CA LEU A 316 7.80 -19.58 -16.75
C LEU A 316 9.33 -19.55 -16.80
N SER A 317 10.00 -20.57 -17.35
CA SER A 317 11.47 -20.61 -17.45
C SER A 317 12.04 -19.40 -18.18
N ASP A 318 11.41 -18.96 -19.28
CA ASP A 318 11.83 -17.78 -20.06
C ASP A 318 11.61 -16.48 -19.27
N GLU A 319 10.57 -16.43 -18.44
CA GLU A 319 10.31 -15.27 -17.58
C GLU A 319 11.35 -15.14 -16.45
N ILE A 320 11.78 -16.29 -15.89
CA ILE A 320 12.87 -16.31 -14.92
C ILE A 320 14.15 -15.77 -15.58
N VAL A 321 14.48 -16.27 -16.77
CA VAL A 321 15.65 -15.80 -17.53
C VAL A 321 15.53 -14.31 -17.80
N ARG A 322 14.39 -13.83 -18.30
CA ARG A 322 14.15 -12.41 -18.62
C ARG A 322 14.32 -11.53 -17.38
N GLY A 323 13.73 -11.92 -16.26
CA GLY A 323 13.82 -11.21 -14.98
C GLY A 323 15.26 -11.12 -14.47
N VAL A 324 16.02 -12.22 -14.57
CA VAL A 324 17.40 -12.27 -14.08
C VAL A 324 18.34 -11.50 -15.00
N VAL A 325 18.21 -11.62 -16.34
CA VAL A 325 19.01 -10.86 -17.32
C VAL A 325 18.75 -9.35 -17.14
N GLY A 326 17.48 -8.97 -16.95
CA GLY A 326 17.10 -7.57 -16.71
C GLY A 326 17.70 -7.02 -15.40
N ALA A 327 17.76 -7.85 -14.35
CA ALA A 327 18.32 -7.50 -13.06
C ALA A 327 19.86 -7.44 -13.07
N ALA A 328 20.52 -8.35 -13.79
CA ALA A 328 21.97 -8.52 -13.81
C ALA A 328 22.72 -7.59 -14.78
N GLY A 329 22.11 -6.54 -15.30
CA GLY A 329 22.79 -5.46 -16.03
C GLY A 329 23.72 -5.87 -17.17
N GLY A 330 23.49 -7.02 -17.84
CA GLY A 330 24.35 -7.57 -18.89
C GLY A 330 25.23 -8.77 -18.47
N GLY A 331 25.09 -9.26 -17.22
CA GLY A 331 25.58 -10.57 -16.82
C GLY A 331 27.04 -10.70 -16.37
N ALA A 332 27.86 -9.65 -16.49
CA ALA A 332 29.27 -9.70 -16.10
C ALA A 332 29.46 -9.95 -14.59
N GLY A 333 28.55 -9.45 -13.76
CA GLY A 333 28.61 -9.57 -12.29
C GLY A 333 28.27 -10.95 -11.72
N GLY A 334 27.76 -11.86 -12.54
CA GLY A 334 27.36 -13.21 -12.14
C GLY A 334 26.00 -13.28 -11.45
N VAL A 335 25.51 -14.50 -11.25
CA VAL A 335 24.24 -14.82 -10.57
C VAL A 335 24.47 -15.82 -9.46
N ALA A 336 23.94 -15.55 -8.28
CA ALA A 336 23.89 -16.50 -7.18
C ALA A 336 22.46 -17.03 -7.01
N LEU A 337 22.22 -18.30 -7.32
CA LEU A 337 20.93 -18.98 -7.16
C LEU A 337 20.89 -19.67 -5.81
N ILE A 338 20.17 -19.03 -4.87
CA ILE A 338 19.95 -19.57 -3.52
C ILE A 338 18.68 -20.42 -3.56
N HIS A 339 18.82 -21.68 -3.12
CA HIS A 339 17.71 -22.64 -3.15
C HIS A 339 17.68 -23.53 -1.91
N ALA A 340 16.52 -24.01 -1.54
CA ALA A 340 16.39 -25.03 -0.51
C ALA A 340 16.95 -26.37 -1.04
N ASP A 341 17.51 -27.19 -0.14
CA ASP A 341 18.06 -28.51 -0.41
C ASP A 341 17.11 -29.42 -1.23
N ALA A 342 15.83 -29.48 -0.84
CA ALA A 342 14.79 -30.24 -1.54
C ALA A 342 14.50 -29.79 -2.98
N LEU A 343 15.05 -28.67 -3.44
CA LEU A 343 14.82 -28.08 -4.76
C LEU A 343 16.04 -28.18 -5.69
N ALA A 344 17.01 -29.05 -5.38
CA ALA A 344 18.27 -29.17 -6.14
C ALA A 344 18.06 -29.42 -7.64
N ASP A 345 17.13 -30.31 -8.01
CA ASP A 345 16.82 -30.60 -9.43
C ASP A 345 16.24 -29.37 -10.16
N ARG A 346 15.29 -28.67 -9.52
CA ARG A 346 14.70 -27.44 -10.08
C ARG A 346 15.74 -26.32 -10.18
N ALA A 347 16.59 -26.18 -9.18
CA ALA A 347 17.71 -25.24 -9.21
C ALA A 347 18.70 -25.57 -10.34
N GLY A 348 18.94 -26.85 -10.60
CA GLY A 348 19.72 -27.34 -11.73
C GLY A 348 19.13 -26.91 -13.08
N ALA A 349 17.82 -27.06 -13.25
CA ALA A 349 17.11 -26.65 -14.47
C ALA A 349 17.14 -25.12 -14.66
N VAL A 350 16.86 -24.33 -13.62
CA VAL A 350 16.96 -22.87 -13.67
C VAL A 350 18.40 -22.41 -13.97
N ARG A 351 19.40 -23.03 -13.35
CA ARG A 351 20.82 -22.75 -13.66
C ARG A 351 21.14 -23.02 -15.12
N ALA A 352 20.67 -24.14 -15.67
CA ALA A 352 20.91 -24.50 -17.07
C ALA A 352 20.30 -23.45 -18.03
N ALA A 353 19.06 -23.02 -17.80
CA ALA A 353 18.39 -21.98 -18.58
C ALA A 353 19.14 -20.64 -18.51
N LEU A 354 19.53 -20.20 -17.32
CA LEU A 354 20.30 -18.96 -17.13
C LEU A 354 21.69 -19.04 -17.78
N THR A 355 22.37 -20.21 -17.69
CA THR A 355 23.68 -20.43 -18.33
C THR A 355 23.54 -20.43 -19.86
N GLY A 356 22.46 -21.04 -20.39
CA GLY A 356 22.12 -20.98 -21.81
C GLY A 356 21.90 -19.57 -22.33
N ALA A 357 21.44 -18.67 -21.48
CA ALA A 357 21.31 -17.23 -21.76
C ALA A 357 22.63 -16.44 -21.59
N GLY A 358 23.78 -17.12 -21.35
CA GLY A 358 25.10 -16.50 -21.25
C GLY A 358 25.49 -16.01 -19.86
N LEU A 359 24.70 -16.31 -18.81
CA LEU A 359 24.98 -15.87 -17.45
C LEU A 359 25.92 -16.86 -16.74
N ARG A 360 26.84 -16.34 -15.92
CA ARG A 360 27.66 -17.15 -15.01
C ARG A 360 26.88 -17.37 -13.70
N VAL A 361 26.43 -18.61 -13.46
CA VAL A 361 25.53 -18.96 -12.34
C VAL A 361 26.19 -19.90 -11.35
N GLY A 362 26.22 -19.52 -10.07
CA GLY A 362 26.61 -20.38 -8.97
C GLY A 362 25.40 -20.76 -8.11
N LEU A 363 25.34 -22.03 -7.71
CA LEU A 363 24.34 -22.54 -6.77
C LEU A 363 24.77 -22.29 -5.33
N VAL A 364 23.80 -21.90 -4.50
CA VAL A 364 23.95 -21.72 -3.05
C VAL A 364 22.83 -22.48 -2.35
N GLU A 365 23.14 -23.71 -1.93
CA GLU A 365 22.19 -24.55 -1.21
C GLU A 365 22.05 -24.10 0.24
N VAL A 366 20.80 -24.07 0.75
CA VAL A 366 20.46 -23.73 2.13
C VAL A 366 19.47 -24.74 2.69
N PRO A 367 19.37 -24.89 4.02
CA PRO A 367 18.37 -25.76 4.64
C PRO A 367 16.94 -25.38 4.23
N GLY A 368 16.04 -26.35 4.17
CA GLY A 368 14.63 -26.12 3.93
C GLY A 368 13.91 -25.46 5.11
N GLY A 369 12.85 -24.68 4.83
CA GLY A 369 11.99 -24.07 5.84
C GLY A 369 12.68 -23.03 6.72
N GLU A 370 12.16 -22.82 7.95
CA GLU A 370 12.66 -21.79 8.88
C GLU A 370 14.11 -22.03 9.35
N ALA A 371 14.64 -23.24 9.21
CA ALA A 371 16.05 -23.52 9.50
C ALA A 371 17.02 -22.70 8.64
N ALA A 372 16.58 -22.23 7.46
CA ALA A 372 17.33 -21.31 6.61
C ALA A 372 17.49 -19.91 7.23
N LYS A 373 16.53 -19.46 8.05
CA LYS A 373 16.44 -18.06 8.50
C LYS A 373 17.30 -17.75 9.72
N THR A 374 18.54 -18.18 9.73
CA THR A 374 19.48 -17.95 10.84
C THR A 374 20.65 -17.06 10.43
N ALA A 375 21.28 -16.40 11.40
CA ALA A 375 22.49 -15.60 11.16
C ALA A 375 23.64 -16.46 10.62
N ALA A 376 23.78 -17.71 11.10
CA ALA A 376 24.82 -18.62 10.64
C ALA A 376 24.65 -19.03 9.18
N VAL A 377 23.42 -19.32 8.75
CA VAL A 377 23.13 -19.62 7.34
C VAL A 377 23.36 -18.38 6.47
N LEU A 378 22.94 -17.19 6.91
CA LEU A 378 23.18 -15.94 6.19
C LEU A 378 24.70 -15.68 6.02
N GLU A 379 25.50 -15.91 7.06
CA GLU A 379 26.95 -15.78 6.99
C GLU A 379 27.56 -16.76 5.96
N SER A 380 27.09 -18.00 5.93
CA SER A 380 27.53 -18.98 4.92
C SER A 380 27.14 -18.55 3.51
N VAL A 381 25.94 -17.99 3.33
CA VAL A 381 25.50 -17.42 2.04
C VAL A 381 26.45 -16.30 1.61
N TRP A 382 26.79 -15.34 2.49
CA TRP A 382 27.74 -14.28 2.13
C TRP A 382 29.13 -14.84 1.76
N GLY A 383 29.61 -15.88 2.43
CA GLY A 383 30.83 -16.59 2.06
C GLY A 383 30.77 -17.11 0.62
N ARG A 384 29.67 -17.78 0.27
CA ARG A 384 29.44 -18.28 -1.10
C ARG A 384 29.33 -17.16 -2.14
N LEU A 385 28.67 -16.04 -1.82
CA LEU A 385 28.62 -14.88 -2.71
C LEU A 385 30.03 -14.32 -2.99
N GLY A 386 30.90 -14.33 -1.96
CA GLY A 386 32.31 -13.94 -2.09
C GLY A 386 33.11 -14.88 -2.99
N GLU A 387 32.98 -16.20 -2.80
CA GLU A 387 33.62 -17.23 -3.64
C GLU A 387 33.18 -17.14 -5.11
N LEU A 388 31.87 -16.87 -5.32
CA LEU A 388 31.29 -16.64 -6.65
C LEU A 388 31.71 -15.30 -7.27
N ARG A 389 32.36 -14.43 -6.50
CA ARG A 389 32.73 -13.06 -6.91
C ARG A 389 31.53 -12.30 -7.45
N LEU A 390 30.40 -12.37 -6.71
CA LEU A 390 29.18 -11.66 -7.11
C LEU A 390 29.42 -10.16 -7.05
N GLY A 391 29.39 -9.50 -8.20
CA GLY A 391 29.57 -8.05 -8.37
C GLY A 391 28.27 -7.26 -8.11
N ARG A 392 28.35 -5.93 -8.15
CA ARG A 392 27.18 -5.03 -8.05
C ARG A 392 26.25 -5.07 -9.25
N ASP A 393 26.78 -5.46 -10.38
CA ASP A 393 26.13 -5.72 -11.66
C ASP A 393 25.62 -7.16 -11.79
N GLY A 394 25.73 -7.95 -10.73
CA GLY A 394 25.18 -9.29 -10.62
C GLY A 394 23.79 -9.29 -9.95
N ALA A 395 23.20 -10.49 -9.81
CA ALA A 395 21.92 -10.67 -9.17
C ALA A 395 21.90 -11.89 -8.25
N VAL A 396 21.06 -11.82 -7.22
CA VAL A 396 20.65 -12.96 -6.41
C VAL A 396 19.32 -13.49 -6.95
N VAL A 397 19.16 -14.82 -7.01
CA VAL A 397 17.88 -15.47 -7.28
C VAL A 397 17.48 -16.27 -6.05
N GLY A 398 16.31 -16.02 -5.50
CA GLY A 398 15.76 -16.79 -4.38
C GLY A 398 14.73 -17.80 -4.90
N LEU A 399 15.12 -19.10 -4.96
CA LEU A 399 14.25 -20.19 -5.41
C LEU A 399 13.79 -21.02 -4.21
N GLY A 400 12.55 -20.86 -3.79
CA GLY A 400 12.06 -21.61 -2.63
C GLY A 400 10.79 -21.08 -2.01
N GLY A 401 10.44 -21.57 -0.84
CA GLY A 401 9.35 -21.06 -0.03
C GLY A 401 9.66 -19.72 0.62
N GLY A 402 8.75 -19.22 1.47
CA GLY A 402 8.87 -17.92 2.13
C GLY A 402 10.19 -17.73 2.90
N ALA A 403 10.65 -18.75 3.59
CA ALA A 403 11.93 -18.68 4.33
C ALA A 403 13.14 -18.45 3.40
N THR A 404 13.18 -19.17 2.27
CA THR A 404 14.25 -19.01 1.28
C THR A 404 14.19 -17.64 0.59
N THR A 405 12.99 -17.16 0.23
CA THR A 405 12.83 -15.84 -0.38
C THR A 405 13.18 -14.71 0.57
N ASP A 406 12.84 -14.83 1.87
CA ASP A 406 13.22 -13.86 2.90
C ASP A 406 14.76 -13.82 3.09
N LEU A 407 15.39 -14.98 3.19
CA LEU A 407 16.85 -15.10 3.34
C LEU A 407 17.58 -14.54 2.11
N ALA A 408 17.16 -14.94 0.89
CA ALA A 408 17.77 -14.49 -0.36
C ALA A 408 17.63 -12.97 -0.54
N GLY A 409 16.46 -12.43 -0.21
CA GLY A 409 16.22 -11.00 -0.22
C GLY A 409 17.10 -10.25 0.78
N PHE A 410 17.29 -10.78 1.99
CA PHE A 410 18.15 -10.16 3.00
C PHE A 410 19.64 -10.30 2.68
N ALA A 411 20.07 -11.44 2.14
CA ALA A 411 21.41 -11.60 1.62
C ALA A 411 21.70 -10.58 0.51
N ALA A 412 20.78 -10.40 -0.45
CA ALA A 412 20.89 -9.40 -1.50
C ALA A 412 20.91 -7.96 -0.97
N ALA A 413 20.07 -7.65 0.03
CA ALA A 413 20.00 -6.33 0.65
C ALA A 413 21.31 -5.92 1.33
N THR A 414 22.02 -6.88 1.89
CA THR A 414 23.22 -6.65 2.70
C THR A 414 24.52 -6.83 1.92
N TRP A 415 24.54 -7.69 0.88
CA TRP A 415 25.70 -7.88 0.01
C TRP A 415 26.03 -6.60 -0.75
N LEU A 416 27.27 -6.13 -0.66
CA LEU A 416 27.74 -4.89 -1.30
C LEU A 416 26.85 -3.66 -1.05
N ARG A 417 26.07 -3.64 0.04
CA ARG A 417 25.05 -2.64 0.41
C ARG A 417 23.83 -2.62 -0.52
N GLY A 418 23.53 -3.73 -1.14
CA GLY A 418 22.37 -3.95 -1.99
C GLY A 418 22.72 -4.34 -3.41
N VAL A 419 22.34 -5.56 -3.79
CA VAL A 419 22.35 -6.06 -5.18
C VAL A 419 20.93 -6.45 -5.57
N PRO A 420 20.60 -6.51 -6.87
CA PRO A 420 19.28 -6.95 -7.32
C PRO A 420 18.95 -8.37 -6.83
N VAL A 421 17.66 -8.62 -6.54
CA VAL A 421 17.13 -9.95 -6.24
C VAL A 421 15.93 -10.25 -7.11
N VAL A 422 15.88 -11.44 -7.68
CA VAL A 422 14.72 -12.01 -8.37
C VAL A 422 14.16 -13.13 -7.50
N GLN A 423 12.87 -13.06 -7.18
CA GLN A 423 12.22 -14.08 -6.36
C GLN A 423 11.47 -15.09 -7.24
N VAL A 424 11.73 -16.36 -7.02
CA VAL A 424 11.07 -17.50 -7.68
C VAL A 424 10.43 -18.38 -6.60
N PRO A 425 9.26 -17.96 -6.07
CA PRO A 425 8.58 -18.68 -5.01
C PRO A 425 8.08 -20.05 -5.49
N THR A 426 8.22 -21.06 -4.62
CA THR A 426 7.82 -22.46 -4.92
C THR A 426 6.73 -23.00 -3.99
N THR A 427 6.20 -22.16 -3.11
CA THR A 427 5.05 -22.50 -2.26
C THR A 427 3.93 -21.49 -2.48
N LEU A 428 2.68 -21.94 -2.33
CA LEU A 428 1.52 -21.04 -2.49
C LEU A 428 1.62 -19.82 -1.55
N LEU A 429 2.00 -20.05 -0.29
CA LEU A 429 2.21 -18.98 0.70
C LEU A 429 3.22 -17.92 0.21
N ALA A 430 4.32 -18.35 -0.39
CA ALA A 430 5.32 -17.43 -0.89
C ALA A 430 4.84 -16.67 -2.14
N MET A 431 4.08 -17.32 -3.02
CA MET A 431 3.52 -16.70 -4.23
C MET A 431 2.50 -15.61 -3.91
N VAL A 432 1.67 -15.82 -2.87
CA VAL A 432 0.60 -14.87 -2.53
C VAL A 432 1.01 -13.86 -1.46
N ASP A 433 2.11 -14.12 -0.73
CA ASP A 433 2.57 -13.23 0.35
C ASP A 433 4.09 -13.02 0.36
N ALA A 434 4.94 -13.94 0.83
CA ALA A 434 6.30 -13.65 1.26
C ALA A 434 7.19 -13.06 0.17
N ALA A 435 7.15 -13.55 -1.07
CA ALA A 435 8.02 -13.09 -2.17
C ALA A 435 7.70 -11.68 -2.67
N ILE A 436 6.51 -11.12 -2.36
CA ILE A 436 6.04 -9.82 -2.85
C ILE A 436 6.20 -8.75 -1.78
N GLY A 437 6.78 -7.60 -2.13
CA GLY A 437 6.81 -6.42 -1.27
C GLY A 437 8.08 -6.25 -0.44
N GLY A 438 9.11 -7.07 -0.69
CA GLY A 438 10.48 -6.81 -0.25
C GLY A 438 10.70 -6.77 1.26
N LYS A 439 9.80 -7.33 2.09
CA LYS A 439 10.11 -7.65 3.48
C LYS A 439 11.07 -8.83 3.45
N THR A 440 12.28 -8.65 3.94
CA THR A 440 13.32 -9.69 3.97
C THR A 440 13.91 -9.74 5.36
N GLY A 441 14.38 -10.91 5.80
CA GLY A 441 14.95 -10.98 7.13
C GLY A 441 15.27 -12.40 7.59
N ILE A 442 15.81 -12.45 8.80
CA ILE A 442 16.18 -13.66 9.51
C ILE A 442 15.59 -13.66 10.93
N ASP A 443 15.53 -14.83 11.51
CA ASP A 443 15.11 -15.06 12.87
C ASP A 443 16.26 -14.89 13.86
N THR A 444 15.93 -14.60 15.09
CA THR A 444 16.87 -14.48 16.20
C THR A 444 16.34 -15.25 17.41
N PRO A 445 17.16 -15.54 18.42
CA PRO A 445 16.68 -16.14 19.67
C PRO A 445 15.58 -15.31 20.35
N ALA A 446 15.51 -14.01 20.09
CA ALA A 446 14.48 -13.10 20.64
C ALA A 446 13.14 -13.17 19.89
N GLY A 447 13.10 -13.73 18.67
CA GLY A 447 11.87 -13.89 17.88
C GLY A 447 12.10 -13.91 16.37
N LYS A 448 11.02 -14.27 15.64
CA LYS A 448 11.01 -14.35 14.18
C LYS A 448 11.06 -12.98 13.53
N ASN A 449 11.78 -12.86 12.40
CA ASN A 449 11.82 -11.69 11.52
C ASN A 449 12.16 -10.37 12.25
N LEU A 450 13.04 -10.42 13.29
CA LEU A 450 13.45 -9.23 14.04
C LEU A 450 14.57 -8.46 13.34
N VAL A 451 15.39 -9.14 12.56
CA VAL A 451 16.49 -8.55 11.81
C VAL A 451 16.22 -8.73 10.32
N GLY A 452 16.18 -7.61 9.59
CA GLY A 452 15.84 -7.62 8.17
C GLY A 452 15.93 -6.25 7.53
N ALA A 453 15.53 -6.19 6.26
CA ALA A 453 15.51 -4.98 5.46
C ALA A 453 14.26 -4.93 4.57
N PHE A 454 13.85 -3.72 4.19
CA PHE A 454 12.93 -3.51 3.07
C PHE A 454 13.76 -3.43 1.79
N HIS A 455 13.76 -4.51 1.01
CA HIS A 455 14.53 -4.62 -0.24
C HIS A 455 13.62 -5.15 -1.35
N ALA A 456 13.08 -4.24 -2.16
CA ALA A 456 12.16 -4.59 -3.24
C ALA A 456 12.88 -5.50 -4.26
N PRO A 457 12.26 -6.63 -4.67
CA PRO A 457 12.81 -7.48 -5.73
C PRO A 457 12.83 -6.73 -7.07
N ALA A 458 13.70 -7.16 -7.97
CA ALA A 458 13.72 -6.70 -9.36
C ALA A 458 12.61 -7.37 -10.20
N ALA A 459 12.23 -8.59 -9.84
CA ALA A 459 11.08 -9.31 -10.39
C ALA A 459 10.64 -10.41 -9.41
N VAL A 460 9.37 -10.82 -9.51
CA VAL A 460 8.82 -12.01 -8.85
C VAL A 460 8.20 -12.89 -9.93
N VAL A 461 8.62 -14.16 -10.02
CA VAL A 461 8.11 -15.09 -11.03
C VAL A 461 7.46 -16.28 -10.33
N CYS A 462 6.13 -16.29 -10.29
CA CYS A 462 5.29 -17.32 -9.69
C CYS A 462 4.98 -18.39 -10.74
N ASP A 463 5.92 -19.29 -10.98
CA ASP A 463 5.72 -20.46 -11.82
C ASP A 463 4.91 -21.51 -11.05
N LEU A 464 3.64 -21.67 -11.45
CA LEU A 464 2.70 -22.57 -10.76
C LEU A 464 3.11 -24.04 -10.85
N ASP A 465 3.93 -24.43 -11.84
CA ASP A 465 4.46 -25.80 -11.94
C ASP A 465 5.42 -26.14 -10.76
N ALA A 466 5.85 -25.14 -10.01
CA ALA A 466 6.57 -25.35 -8.77
C ALA A 466 5.70 -25.98 -7.66
N LEU A 467 4.39 -25.86 -7.76
CA LEU A 467 3.44 -26.42 -6.80
C LEU A 467 3.19 -27.91 -6.99
N ALA A 468 3.58 -28.50 -8.13
CA ALA A 468 3.39 -29.93 -8.42
C ALA A 468 4.02 -30.86 -7.37
N GLY A 469 5.18 -30.46 -6.84
CA GLY A 469 5.89 -31.21 -5.80
C GLY A 469 5.58 -30.76 -4.38
N LEU A 470 4.70 -29.79 -4.18
CA LEU A 470 4.41 -29.23 -2.86
C LEU A 470 3.50 -30.20 -2.07
N PRO A 471 3.85 -30.54 -0.82
CA PRO A 471 2.97 -31.34 0.03
C PRO A 471 1.58 -30.72 0.15
N ALA A 472 0.53 -31.55 0.04
CA ALA A 472 -0.87 -31.06 0.07
C ALA A 472 -1.20 -30.22 1.33
N ALA A 473 -0.54 -30.49 2.46
CA ALA A 473 -0.71 -29.71 3.69
C ALA A 473 -0.13 -28.30 3.56
N GLU A 474 0.98 -28.12 2.82
CA GLU A 474 1.59 -26.81 2.56
C GLU A 474 0.76 -26.01 1.53
N LEU A 475 0.24 -26.67 0.48
CA LEU A 475 -0.69 -26.06 -0.47
C LEU A 475 -1.91 -25.52 0.28
N ARG A 476 -2.53 -26.38 1.11
CA ARG A 476 -3.71 -26.01 1.91
C ARG A 476 -3.41 -24.86 2.87
N ALA A 477 -2.26 -24.89 3.57
CA ALA A 477 -1.88 -23.80 4.46
C ALA A 477 -1.77 -22.46 3.72
N GLY A 478 -1.24 -22.44 2.50
CA GLY A 478 -1.19 -21.23 1.68
C GLY A 478 -2.57 -20.61 1.38
N LEU A 479 -3.63 -21.43 1.34
CA LEU A 479 -4.99 -20.93 1.15
C LEU A 479 -5.49 -20.04 2.31
N GLY A 480 -4.87 -20.09 3.49
CA GLY A 480 -5.19 -19.19 4.59
C GLY A 480 -4.94 -17.72 4.23
N GLU A 481 -3.82 -17.45 3.57
CA GLU A 481 -3.49 -16.11 3.05
C GLU A 481 -4.38 -15.72 1.85
N VAL A 482 -4.75 -16.69 1.00
CA VAL A 482 -5.67 -16.46 -0.11
C VAL A 482 -7.04 -16.00 0.41
N VAL A 483 -7.64 -16.74 1.33
CA VAL A 483 -8.94 -16.39 1.92
C VAL A 483 -8.88 -15.06 2.67
N LYS A 484 -7.79 -14.81 3.40
CA LYS A 484 -7.55 -13.50 4.04
C LYS A 484 -7.59 -12.36 3.02
N CYS A 485 -6.94 -12.50 1.87
CA CYS A 485 -6.97 -11.49 0.81
C CYS A 485 -8.39 -11.22 0.31
N GLY A 486 -9.23 -12.26 0.25
CA GLY A 486 -10.65 -12.13 -0.07
C GLY A 486 -11.41 -11.24 0.91
N PHE A 487 -11.19 -11.44 2.19
CA PHE A 487 -11.86 -10.66 3.25
C PHE A 487 -11.37 -9.22 3.35
N ILE A 488 -10.08 -8.97 3.14
CA ILE A 488 -9.54 -7.62 3.33
C ILE A 488 -9.69 -6.74 2.08
N ALA A 489 -9.81 -7.33 0.86
CA ALA A 489 -9.66 -6.54 -0.36
C ALA A 489 -10.45 -7.01 -1.58
N ASP A 490 -10.45 -8.32 -1.92
CA ASP A 490 -11.03 -8.84 -3.16
C ASP A 490 -12.08 -9.93 -2.91
N PRO A 491 -13.36 -9.56 -2.76
CA PRO A 491 -14.44 -10.51 -2.49
C PRO A 491 -14.58 -11.62 -3.55
N VAL A 492 -14.13 -11.39 -4.80
CA VAL A 492 -14.17 -12.41 -5.86
C VAL A 492 -13.37 -13.66 -5.46
N ILE A 493 -12.33 -13.49 -4.66
CA ILE A 493 -11.56 -14.62 -4.11
C ILE A 493 -12.49 -15.53 -3.29
N LEU A 494 -13.38 -14.96 -2.46
CA LEU A 494 -14.31 -15.73 -1.64
C LEU A 494 -15.32 -16.49 -2.51
N ASP A 495 -15.83 -15.85 -3.57
CA ASP A 495 -16.73 -16.48 -4.53
C ASP A 495 -16.07 -17.69 -5.20
N ARG A 496 -14.80 -17.56 -5.62
CA ARG A 496 -14.03 -18.65 -6.23
C ARG A 496 -13.74 -19.80 -5.25
N VAL A 497 -13.37 -19.46 -4.02
CA VAL A 497 -13.11 -20.47 -2.96
C VAL A 497 -14.37 -21.28 -2.64
N LEU A 498 -15.53 -20.67 -2.68
CA LEU A 498 -16.80 -21.31 -2.35
C LEU A 498 -17.44 -22.05 -3.54
N ALA A 499 -17.08 -21.69 -4.78
CA ALA A 499 -17.69 -22.28 -5.98
C ALA A 499 -17.31 -23.75 -6.18
N ASP A 500 -16.02 -24.08 -6.06
CA ASP A 500 -15.50 -25.44 -6.19
C ASP A 500 -14.33 -25.72 -5.23
N PRO A 501 -14.62 -26.13 -3.99
CA PRO A 501 -13.60 -26.45 -3.00
C PRO A 501 -12.68 -27.63 -3.39
N ALA A 502 -13.08 -28.50 -4.32
CA ALA A 502 -12.27 -29.63 -4.75
C ALA A 502 -11.08 -29.18 -5.60
N ASP A 503 -11.27 -28.18 -6.44
CA ASP A 503 -10.23 -27.61 -7.29
C ASP A 503 -9.13 -26.89 -6.50
N LEU A 504 -9.43 -26.41 -5.30
CA LEU A 504 -8.42 -25.79 -4.41
C LEU A 504 -7.33 -26.76 -3.94
N LYS A 505 -7.56 -28.06 -4.07
CA LYS A 505 -6.62 -29.14 -3.70
C LYS A 505 -5.68 -29.52 -4.84
N ARG A 506 -5.90 -28.96 -6.03
CA ARG A 506 -5.18 -29.28 -7.25
C ARG A 506 -4.29 -28.10 -7.65
N TRP A 507 -3.00 -28.34 -7.73
CA TRP A 507 -2.02 -27.31 -8.13
C TRP A 507 -2.21 -26.83 -9.58
N ASP A 508 -2.76 -27.70 -10.45
CA ASP A 508 -3.00 -27.46 -11.88
C ASP A 508 -4.40 -26.92 -12.20
N ALA A 509 -5.22 -26.66 -11.18
CA ALA A 509 -6.55 -26.11 -11.39
C ALA A 509 -6.49 -24.64 -11.85
N PRO A 510 -7.22 -24.24 -12.92
CA PRO A 510 -7.20 -22.86 -13.42
C PRO A 510 -7.61 -21.83 -12.36
N VAL A 511 -8.48 -22.21 -11.42
CA VAL A 511 -8.88 -21.33 -10.31
C VAL A 511 -7.70 -20.94 -9.43
N LEU A 512 -6.70 -21.82 -9.27
CA LEU A 512 -5.54 -21.53 -8.44
C LEU A 512 -4.67 -20.43 -9.06
N ALA A 513 -4.48 -20.45 -10.38
CA ALA A 513 -3.80 -19.37 -11.11
C ALA A 513 -4.50 -18.02 -10.92
N GLU A 514 -5.83 -17.98 -11.04
CA GLU A 514 -6.65 -16.78 -10.78
C GLU A 514 -6.48 -16.30 -9.33
N LEU A 515 -6.56 -17.20 -8.35
CA LEU A 515 -6.43 -16.86 -6.94
C LEU A 515 -5.04 -16.30 -6.60
N VAL A 516 -3.96 -16.91 -7.11
CA VAL A 516 -2.59 -16.41 -6.95
C VAL A 516 -2.46 -15.01 -7.54
N ALA A 517 -2.93 -14.80 -8.75
CA ALA A 517 -2.86 -13.51 -9.41
C ALA A 517 -3.69 -12.42 -8.68
N ARG A 518 -4.90 -12.75 -8.18
CA ARG A 518 -5.71 -11.83 -7.38
C ARG A 518 -5.03 -11.43 -6.08
N CYS A 519 -4.47 -12.39 -5.34
CA CYS A 519 -3.72 -12.12 -4.12
C CYS A 519 -2.47 -11.26 -4.40
N ALA A 520 -1.73 -11.58 -5.47
CA ALA A 520 -0.59 -10.78 -5.91
C ALA A 520 -1.00 -9.36 -6.29
N ALA A 521 -2.16 -9.17 -6.93
CA ALA A 521 -2.71 -7.85 -7.27
C ALA A 521 -3.08 -7.05 -6.00
N VAL A 522 -3.75 -7.67 -5.02
CA VAL A 522 -4.05 -7.05 -3.73
C VAL A 522 -2.75 -6.61 -3.05
N LYS A 523 -1.78 -7.50 -2.98
CA LYS A 523 -0.51 -7.20 -2.31
C LYS A 523 0.29 -6.13 -3.06
N ALA A 524 0.37 -6.19 -4.40
CA ALA A 524 1.01 -5.19 -5.24
C ALA A 524 0.42 -3.79 -5.01
N ALA A 525 -0.90 -3.69 -4.97
CA ALA A 525 -1.61 -2.44 -4.72
C ALA A 525 -1.29 -1.86 -3.33
N VAL A 526 -1.31 -2.70 -2.28
CA VAL A 526 -1.04 -2.28 -0.90
C VAL A 526 0.44 -1.90 -0.71
N VAL A 527 1.37 -2.70 -1.24
CA VAL A 527 2.82 -2.46 -1.14
C VAL A 527 3.24 -1.24 -1.95
N GLY A 528 2.63 -1.04 -3.13
CA GLY A 528 2.91 0.12 -3.98
C GLY A 528 2.61 1.45 -3.30
N VAL A 529 1.64 1.46 -2.39
CA VAL A 529 1.24 2.64 -1.61
C VAL A 529 2.05 2.78 -0.32
N ASP A 530 2.36 1.65 0.34
CA ASP A 530 3.03 1.63 1.65
C ASP A 530 4.12 0.54 1.69
N PRO A 531 5.28 0.78 1.07
CA PRO A 531 6.36 -0.20 1.03
C PRO A 531 6.98 -0.51 2.40
N ALA A 532 6.93 0.45 3.33
CA ALA A 532 7.59 0.37 4.66
C ALA A 532 6.64 0.02 5.81
N GLU A 533 5.37 -0.34 5.53
CA GLU A 533 4.35 -0.67 6.55
C GLU A 533 4.11 0.45 7.59
N ALA A 534 4.06 1.69 7.09
CA ALA A 534 3.80 2.85 7.94
C ALA A 534 2.30 3.09 8.18
N GLY A 535 1.41 2.39 7.49
CA GLY A 535 -0.04 2.62 7.59
C GLY A 535 -0.92 1.64 6.84
N ALA A 536 -1.11 1.82 5.53
CA ALA A 536 -2.06 1.04 4.73
C ALA A 536 -1.72 -0.46 4.70
N ARG A 537 -0.43 -0.81 4.70
CA ARG A 537 0.03 -2.20 4.68
C ARG A 537 -0.32 -3.00 5.94
N GLU A 538 -0.69 -2.32 7.05
CA GLU A 538 -1.18 -3.01 8.26
C GLU A 538 -2.39 -3.93 7.98
N ILE A 539 -3.22 -3.67 6.94
CA ILE A 539 -4.38 -4.52 6.62
C ILE A 539 -4.00 -5.96 6.29
N LEU A 540 -2.81 -6.19 5.75
CA LEU A 540 -2.28 -7.52 5.49
C LEU A 540 -2.08 -8.35 6.78
N ASN A 541 -2.09 -7.69 7.93
CA ASN A 541 -2.00 -8.32 9.25
C ASN A 541 -3.38 -8.71 9.84
N TYR A 542 -4.47 -8.68 9.06
CA TYR A 542 -5.75 -9.21 9.49
C TYR A 542 -5.59 -10.67 9.94
N GLY A 543 -6.09 -11.01 11.13
CA GLY A 543 -5.92 -12.33 11.74
C GLY A 543 -4.54 -12.58 12.39
N HIS A 544 -3.47 -11.90 11.99
CA HIS A 544 -2.10 -12.23 12.39
C HIS A 544 -1.80 -12.03 13.87
N THR A 545 -2.46 -11.10 14.57
CA THR A 545 -2.25 -10.89 16.01
C THR A 545 -2.54 -12.16 16.81
N CYS A 546 -3.65 -12.85 16.49
CA CYS A 546 -3.99 -14.13 17.10
C CYS A 546 -3.17 -15.28 16.51
N ALA A 547 -2.94 -15.29 15.19
CA ALA A 547 -2.15 -16.34 14.52
C ALA A 547 -0.75 -16.51 15.10
N HIS A 548 0.01 -15.42 15.22
CA HIS A 548 1.36 -15.46 15.84
C HIS A 548 1.35 -15.91 17.29
N ALA A 549 0.25 -15.60 18.03
CA ALA A 549 0.10 -16.10 19.38
C ALA A 549 -0.17 -17.61 19.38
N ILE A 550 -1.00 -18.14 18.48
CA ILE A 550 -1.22 -19.59 18.31
C ILE A 550 0.09 -20.28 17.98
N GLU A 551 0.84 -19.80 16.97
CA GLU A 551 2.14 -20.36 16.61
C GLU A 551 3.09 -20.44 17.81
N ARG A 552 3.16 -19.37 18.61
CA ARG A 552 4.04 -19.30 19.77
C ARG A 552 3.62 -20.23 20.90
N VAL A 553 2.35 -20.25 21.28
CA VAL A 553 1.87 -21.08 22.38
C VAL A 553 1.84 -22.58 22.05
N THR A 554 1.88 -22.92 20.76
CA THR A 554 2.00 -24.31 20.29
C THR A 554 3.44 -24.71 19.95
N GLY A 555 4.43 -23.84 20.24
CA GLY A 555 5.83 -24.11 19.89
C GLY A 555 6.06 -24.25 18.38
N TYR A 556 5.30 -23.49 17.57
CA TYR A 556 5.32 -23.52 16.09
C TYR A 556 4.91 -24.87 15.48
N ALA A 557 4.11 -25.66 16.18
CA ALA A 557 3.57 -26.92 15.65
C ALA A 557 2.51 -26.70 14.57
N TRP A 558 1.84 -25.55 14.57
CA TRP A 558 0.85 -25.16 13.56
C TRP A 558 1.53 -24.49 12.36
N ARG A 559 1.04 -24.83 11.16
CA ARG A 559 1.45 -24.10 9.95
C ARG A 559 0.89 -22.68 9.97
N HIS A 560 1.68 -21.74 9.46
CA HIS A 560 1.32 -20.33 9.45
C HIS A 560 -0.11 -20.06 8.93
N GLY A 561 -0.45 -20.56 7.75
CA GLY A 561 -1.77 -20.33 7.17
C GLY A 561 -2.93 -20.99 7.94
N GLU A 562 -2.67 -22.10 8.64
CA GLU A 562 -3.66 -22.71 9.55
C GLU A 562 -3.91 -21.80 10.76
N ALA A 563 -2.84 -21.24 11.33
CA ALA A 563 -2.95 -20.26 12.42
C ALA A 563 -3.64 -18.96 11.96
N VAL A 564 -3.32 -18.47 10.75
CA VAL A 564 -3.97 -17.30 10.14
C VAL A 564 -5.46 -17.53 9.92
N ALA A 565 -5.88 -18.73 9.50
CA ALA A 565 -7.28 -19.08 9.34
C ALA A 565 -8.07 -18.89 10.64
N VAL A 566 -7.61 -19.50 11.74
CA VAL A 566 -8.21 -19.31 13.06
C VAL A 566 -8.11 -17.85 13.51
N GLY A 567 -7.00 -17.20 13.27
CA GLY A 567 -6.79 -15.79 13.58
C GLY A 567 -7.78 -14.85 12.87
N CYS A 568 -8.16 -15.14 11.62
CA CYS A 568 -9.20 -14.41 10.90
C CYS A 568 -10.58 -14.61 11.52
N VAL A 569 -10.93 -15.85 11.93
CA VAL A 569 -12.18 -16.11 12.67
C VAL A 569 -12.18 -15.36 14.01
N PHE A 570 -11.05 -15.41 14.75
CA PHE A 570 -10.92 -14.69 16.01
C PHE A 570 -11.12 -13.17 15.82
N ALA A 571 -10.49 -12.57 14.81
CA ALA A 571 -10.62 -11.15 14.49
C ALA A 571 -12.07 -10.79 14.09
N ALA A 572 -12.76 -11.66 13.36
CA ALA A 572 -14.16 -11.50 13.00
C ALA A 572 -15.08 -11.56 14.25
N GLU A 573 -14.82 -12.48 15.19
CA GLU A 573 -15.55 -12.58 16.46
C GLU A 573 -15.30 -11.35 17.35
N VAL A 574 -14.06 -10.83 17.39
CA VAL A 574 -13.76 -9.56 18.07
C VAL A 574 -14.58 -8.42 17.45
N ALA A 575 -14.61 -8.32 16.12
CA ALA A 575 -15.39 -7.29 15.43
C ALA A 575 -16.89 -7.42 15.70
N ARG A 576 -17.42 -8.64 15.71
CA ARG A 576 -18.81 -8.92 16.07
C ARG A 576 -19.14 -8.52 17.51
N ALA A 577 -18.29 -8.89 18.46
CA ALA A 577 -18.49 -8.54 19.87
C ALA A 577 -18.45 -7.02 20.12
N LEU A 578 -17.70 -6.27 19.31
CA LEU A 578 -17.71 -4.80 19.28
C LEU A 578 -18.91 -4.20 18.52
N GLY A 579 -19.82 -5.00 17.97
CA GLY A 579 -20.94 -4.53 17.18
C GLY A 579 -20.57 -3.97 15.79
N ARG A 580 -19.35 -4.24 15.30
CA ARG A 580 -18.81 -3.73 14.04
C ARG A 580 -19.14 -4.63 12.85
N LEU A 581 -19.15 -5.95 13.04
CA LEU A 581 -19.29 -6.93 11.96
C LEU A 581 -20.60 -7.70 12.09
N ASP A 582 -21.29 -7.90 10.97
CA ASP A 582 -22.50 -8.70 10.92
C ASP A 582 -22.20 -10.19 11.23
N PRO A 583 -23.02 -10.88 12.04
CA PRO A 583 -22.87 -12.31 12.29
C PRO A 583 -22.83 -13.16 11.02
N ALA A 584 -23.51 -12.76 9.94
CA ALA A 584 -23.46 -13.46 8.65
C ALA A 584 -22.04 -13.41 8.04
N VAL A 585 -21.31 -12.31 8.20
CA VAL A 585 -19.91 -12.21 7.71
C VAL A 585 -18.98 -13.07 8.55
N VAL A 586 -19.23 -13.21 9.88
CA VAL A 586 -18.48 -14.18 10.71
C VAL A 586 -18.74 -15.62 10.25
N ALA A 587 -19.99 -15.96 9.94
CA ALA A 587 -20.33 -17.28 9.39
C ALA A 587 -19.64 -17.51 8.04
N LEU A 588 -19.55 -16.48 7.17
CA LEU A 588 -18.84 -16.54 5.90
C LEU A 588 -17.34 -16.84 6.09
N HIS A 589 -16.68 -16.30 7.13
CA HIS A 589 -15.29 -16.65 7.46
C HIS A 589 -15.14 -18.14 7.70
N ARG A 590 -16.00 -18.71 8.57
CA ARG A 590 -15.95 -20.14 8.86
C ARG A 590 -16.23 -20.98 7.62
N GLN A 591 -17.21 -20.58 6.81
CA GLN A 591 -17.56 -21.27 5.58
C GLN A 591 -16.42 -21.27 4.56
N ALA A 592 -15.83 -20.12 4.25
CA ALA A 592 -14.78 -20.01 3.24
C ALA A 592 -13.49 -20.74 3.68
N LEU A 593 -13.10 -20.61 4.95
CA LEU A 593 -11.93 -21.30 5.49
C LEU A 593 -12.12 -22.81 5.55
N SER A 594 -13.31 -23.30 5.96
CA SER A 594 -13.63 -24.72 5.94
C SER A 594 -13.68 -25.28 4.52
N ALA A 595 -14.23 -24.54 3.54
CA ALA A 595 -14.22 -24.91 2.13
C ALA A 595 -12.78 -25.07 1.59
N ALA A 596 -11.86 -24.22 2.02
CA ALA A 596 -10.42 -24.34 1.74
C ALA A 596 -9.74 -25.48 2.53
N GLY A 597 -10.45 -26.22 3.36
CA GLY A 597 -9.94 -27.32 4.19
C GLY A 597 -9.08 -26.85 5.37
N LEU A 598 -9.26 -25.61 5.82
CA LEU A 598 -8.51 -24.99 6.91
C LEU A 598 -9.26 -25.08 8.26
N PRO A 599 -8.56 -25.10 9.39
CA PRO A 599 -9.20 -25.07 10.71
C PRO A 599 -9.88 -23.73 10.96
N VAL A 600 -11.03 -23.77 11.64
CA VAL A 600 -11.81 -22.58 12.06
C VAL A 600 -11.95 -22.49 13.57
N SER A 601 -11.27 -23.41 14.30
CA SER A 601 -11.22 -23.47 15.76
C SER A 601 -9.82 -23.79 16.25
N PHE A 602 -9.55 -23.45 17.52
CA PHE A 602 -8.30 -23.73 18.25
C PHE A 602 -8.63 -24.43 19.58
N GLU A 603 -9.12 -25.66 19.51
CA GLU A 603 -9.56 -26.43 20.68
C GLU A 603 -8.45 -26.60 21.74
N GLN A 604 -7.18 -26.77 21.29
CA GLN A 604 -6.02 -26.83 22.18
C GLN A 604 -5.79 -25.54 22.99
N GLY A 605 -6.45 -24.44 22.62
CA GLY A 605 -6.43 -23.16 23.32
C GLY A 605 -7.42 -23.05 24.47
N ALA A 606 -8.31 -24.04 24.64
CA ALA A 606 -9.27 -24.04 25.74
C ALA A 606 -8.54 -23.95 27.09
N GLY A 607 -8.95 -23.00 27.93
CA GLY A 607 -8.30 -22.72 29.21
C GLY A 607 -6.95 -21.97 29.14
N ARG A 608 -6.43 -21.64 27.94
CA ARG A 608 -5.13 -20.96 27.77
C ARG A 608 -5.26 -19.47 27.39
N PHE A 609 -6.37 -18.84 27.76
CA PHE A 609 -6.64 -17.44 27.40
C PHE A 609 -5.51 -16.49 27.82
N GLU A 610 -5.06 -16.56 29.07
CA GLU A 610 -4.02 -15.68 29.62
C GLU A 610 -2.66 -15.86 28.90
N GLU A 611 -2.36 -17.08 28.48
CA GLU A 611 -1.14 -17.38 27.74
C GLU A 611 -1.23 -16.79 26.33
N LEU A 612 -2.38 -16.95 25.66
CA LEU A 612 -2.62 -16.40 24.34
C LEU A 612 -2.56 -14.86 24.34
N VAL A 613 -3.18 -14.21 25.33
CA VAL A 613 -3.16 -12.75 25.49
C VAL A 613 -1.74 -12.24 25.74
N ARG A 614 -0.97 -12.92 26.61
CA ARG A 614 0.46 -12.57 26.81
C ARG A 614 1.28 -12.72 25.52
N ALA A 615 1.02 -13.76 24.74
CA ALA A 615 1.67 -13.97 23.45
C ALA A 615 1.30 -12.86 22.46
N MET A 616 0.02 -12.47 22.37
CA MET A 616 -0.43 -11.32 21.55
C MET A 616 0.19 -10.01 22.02
N ALA A 617 0.28 -9.78 23.34
CA ALA A 617 0.87 -8.57 23.91
C ALA A 617 2.38 -8.44 23.69
N SER A 618 3.09 -9.53 23.43
CA SER A 618 4.52 -9.54 23.12
C SER A 618 4.83 -9.36 21.62
N ASP A 619 3.83 -9.25 20.74
CA ASP A 619 4.04 -8.97 19.32
C ASP A 619 4.54 -7.52 19.12
N LYS A 620 5.39 -7.32 18.10
CA LYS A 620 5.96 -6.03 17.67
C LYS A 620 4.92 -4.92 17.45
N LYS A 621 3.66 -5.28 17.27
CA LYS A 621 2.53 -4.39 17.00
C LYS A 621 1.96 -3.73 18.25
N VAL A 622 2.42 -4.12 19.44
CA VAL A 622 2.02 -3.53 20.72
C VAL A 622 2.68 -2.16 20.88
N ARG A 623 1.89 -1.10 20.98
CA ARG A 623 2.33 0.23 21.36
C ARG A 623 1.75 0.57 22.75
N ALA A 624 2.60 0.98 23.66
CA ALA A 624 2.21 1.30 25.06
C ALA A 624 1.49 0.15 25.81
N GLY A 625 1.88 -1.12 25.55
CA GLY A 625 1.34 -2.28 26.25
C GLY A 625 -0.10 -2.71 25.89
N ARG A 626 -0.71 -2.11 24.83
CA ARG A 626 -2.08 -2.44 24.41
C ARG A 626 -2.08 -3.22 23.10
N ILE A 627 -2.84 -4.33 23.07
CA ILE A 627 -3.05 -5.15 21.87
C ILE A 627 -3.83 -4.31 20.86
N ARG A 628 -3.25 -4.15 19.66
CA ARG A 628 -3.88 -3.45 18.53
C ARG A 628 -4.13 -4.45 17.41
N MET A 629 -5.33 -4.41 16.86
CA MET A 629 -5.77 -5.36 15.84
C MET A 629 -6.22 -4.64 14.57
N VAL A 630 -6.10 -5.35 13.47
CA VAL A 630 -6.84 -5.07 12.24
C VAL A 630 -8.14 -5.87 12.32
N LEU A 631 -9.26 -5.21 12.14
CA LEU A 631 -10.60 -5.79 12.12
C LEU A 631 -11.30 -5.46 10.79
N LEU A 632 -12.53 -5.93 10.63
CA LEU A 632 -13.38 -5.59 9.49
C LEU A 632 -14.68 -4.94 9.99
N ASP A 633 -15.18 -3.95 9.28
CA ASP A 633 -16.53 -3.42 9.40
C ASP A 633 -17.49 -4.13 8.42
N ASP A 634 -16.96 -4.71 7.35
CA ASP A 634 -17.64 -5.55 6.36
C ASP A 634 -16.57 -6.23 5.50
N VAL A 635 -16.94 -7.12 4.57
CA VAL A 635 -16.04 -7.67 3.56
C VAL A 635 -15.43 -6.52 2.76
N ALA A 636 -14.10 -6.57 2.55
CA ALA A 636 -13.30 -5.53 1.91
C ALA A 636 -13.38 -4.14 2.59
N ARG A 637 -13.72 -4.10 3.88
CA ARG A 637 -13.73 -2.87 4.69
C ARG A 637 -12.84 -3.00 5.94
N PRO A 638 -11.53 -3.09 5.76
CA PRO A 638 -10.61 -3.24 6.88
C PRO A 638 -10.46 -1.95 7.68
N VAL A 639 -10.37 -2.12 9.00
CA VAL A 639 -10.12 -1.07 9.98
C VAL A 639 -8.91 -1.44 10.82
N ARG A 640 -7.94 -0.53 10.94
CA ARG A 640 -6.71 -0.77 11.67
C ARG A 640 -6.66 -0.05 13.01
N GLY A 641 -5.83 -0.56 13.91
CA GLY A 641 -5.53 0.09 15.17
C GLY A 641 -6.64 0.00 16.22
N VAL A 642 -7.59 -0.92 16.07
CA VAL A 642 -8.63 -1.18 17.06
C VAL A 642 -7.99 -1.79 18.30
N VAL A 643 -8.39 -1.30 19.48
CA VAL A 643 -7.91 -1.77 20.78
C VAL A 643 -9.11 -2.37 21.53
N PRO A 644 -9.35 -3.69 21.42
CA PRO A 644 -10.41 -4.35 22.17
C PRO A 644 -10.07 -4.43 23.65
N ASP A 645 -11.08 -4.43 24.51
CA ASP A 645 -10.91 -4.74 25.91
C ASP A 645 -10.76 -6.25 26.15
N GLU A 646 -10.39 -6.62 27.38
CA GLU A 646 -10.17 -8.02 27.73
C GLU A 646 -11.46 -8.86 27.65
N ALA A 647 -12.62 -8.30 27.98
CA ALA A 647 -13.90 -9.01 27.93
C ALA A 647 -14.24 -9.42 26.49
N VAL A 648 -14.01 -8.51 25.52
CA VAL A 648 -14.19 -8.78 24.10
C VAL A 648 -13.21 -9.86 23.60
N LEU A 649 -11.93 -9.78 24.00
CA LEU A 649 -10.93 -10.80 23.64
C LEU A 649 -11.29 -12.16 24.21
N ARG A 650 -11.80 -12.20 25.45
CA ARG A 650 -12.23 -13.44 26.12
C ARG A 650 -13.44 -14.07 25.44
N ALA A 651 -14.44 -13.27 25.05
CA ALA A 651 -15.58 -13.74 24.28
C ALA A 651 -15.17 -14.34 22.94
N ALA A 652 -14.27 -13.65 22.20
CA ALA A 652 -13.75 -14.16 20.92
C ALA A 652 -12.92 -15.44 21.10
N HIS A 653 -12.13 -15.53 22.18
CA HIS A 653 -11.40 -16.75 22.53
C HIS A 653 -12.35 -17.93 22.75
N GLY A 654 -13.42 -17.74 23.56
CA GLY A 654 -14.44 -18.77 23.77
C GLY A 654 -15.07 -19.24 22.47
N ALA A 655 -15.34 -18.32 21.54
CA ALA A 655 -15.95 -18.63 20.24
C ALA A 655 -15.03 -19.45 19.28
N VAL A 656 -13.70 -19.35 19.42
CA VAL A 656 -12.75 -20.13 18.61
C VAL A 656 -12.23 -21.39 19.31
N THR A 657 -12.42 -21.52 20.62
CA THR A 657 -11.97 -22.70 21.39
C THR A 657 -13.11 -23.66 21.76
N GLY A 658 -14.36 -23.29 21.46
CA GLY A 658 -15.55 -24.07 21.86
C GLY A 658 -15.86 -24.03 23.36
N SER A 659 -15.18 -23.16 24.14
CA SER A 659 -15.37 -23.02 25.58
C SER A 659 -16.41 -21.95 25.98
N GLY A 660 -17.12 -21.41 24.99
CA GLY A 660 -18.13 -20.35 25.18
C GLY A 660 -19.56 -20.84 25.01
N ALA A 661 -19.98 -21.88 25.76
CA ALA A 661 -21.39 -22.28 25.94
C ALA A 661 -21.87 -21.90 27.34
#